data_63f9a27d9ff6348b89ec94bba31af20d
#
_entry.id   63f9a27d9ff6348b89ec94bba31af20d
#
_cell.length_a   1.000
_cell.length_b   1.000
_cell.length_c   1.000
_cell.angle_alpha   90.00
_cell.angle_beta   90.00
_cell.angle_gamma   90.00
#
_symmetry.space_group_name_H-M   'P 1'
#
loop_
_entity.id
_entity.type
_entity.pdbx_description
1 polymer ?
#
loop_
_entity_poly.entity_id
_entity_poly.type
_entity_poly.pdbx_seq_one_letter_code
_entity_poly.pdbx_strand_id
1 'polypeptide(L)'
;MHSSKYSKYYNMISLLSHRKCFRTCGWMALSLTLIGTGFANDTPSRHKPRTVKKADPAKKAAPSEHISVVGHLNSERARIFPGLGAVDYTIDQHQITTTPGGQNAAFSQILLRVPGVVLDSYGEVHVRGEHGGLTYRVNGVLLPEGLHGFGQELDTRIIQSVDLLTGTLPAQFGFRTAGVVDVTTKTGDSLKHNQFSLYGGSYNTFVPSVQFGGQHGKLDYFTTLSFTRNNIGIENPSNTFRAIHDVTEQEKAFAYLSYHLDDASRITLLTSASYADFQIPNSFKTFDTTSPDYTTLYNVAGVNPHDPSMNWANLNDSQTEQNYYAVLSYQRTTEKLNLQVSPYFRYGRIDYTPDRDRDLIYQGVSEHEVNDFTTGGMQADLSYDIAPHHTLRAGLLGQYTSERLDTDTLAFPVDEAGNQTSDIAKRMIDNTGNWSVEAGAYIQDEYKITHNLTFNYGIRYDRFASSFDNEGQLSPRANMVWKPSRTTTLHLGYSRYFAPPSPQYVYPSTLARFAGTTNAAANMINSATKVEKSNYVDGGILQRITPEFQITLDAYAKWAHDLTDLGQFGRAVILAPFSYKRGRVYGAEFGSSWRHGPWSLFGNFSYVKTSARDINSAQYQFDLAELAYIRNHAIQLDHQGEFTATAGASWTTKHDMAYVDFVYGYGLRSGFANLEKEPEYDVFNIGYQHTFTKVPVGHDIKIRADVMNLFDKRYQLR
;
A
#
# COMPACT_ATOMS: atom_id res chain seq x y z
N MET A 1 10.73 -7.04 52.26
CA MET A 1 12.00 -6.45 51.81
C MET A 1 12.59 -7.28 50.69
N HIS A 2 12.03 -7.16 49.46
CA HIS A 2 12.66 -7.69 48.20
C HIS A 2 11.78 -7.30 46.99
N SER A 3 11.52 -6.00 46.81
CA SER A 3 10.76 -5.53 45.65
C SER A 3 11.35 -4.30 44.95
N SER A 4 12.65 -4.03 45.14
CA SER A 4 13.22 -2.76 44.63
C SER A 4 14.34 -2.93 43.58
N LYS A 5 14.55 -4.11 43.05
CA LYS A 5 15.64 -4.35 42.08
C LYS A 5 15.18 -4.57 40.59
N TYR A 6 13.92 -4.79 40.35
CA TYR A 6 13.45 -5.05 38.97
C TYR A 6 13.03 -3.79 38.18
N SER A 7 12.68 -2.69 38.87
CA SER A 7 12.28 -1.42 38.22
C SER A 7 13.42 -0.67 37.51
N LYS A 8 14.69 -0.94 37.85
CA LYS A 8 15.84 -0.26 37.22
C LYS A 8 16.30 -0.87 35.89
N TYR A 9 15.91 -2.10 35.60
CA TYR A 9 16.31 -2.74 34.35
C TYR A 9 15.38 -2.41 33.17
N TYR A 10 14.09 -2.15 33.40
CA TYR A 10 13.15 -1.80 32.34
C TYR A 10 13.41 -0.41 31.72
N ASN A 11 13.77 0.58 32.55
CA ASN A 11 14.12 1.93 32.05
C ASN A 11 15.47 1.98 31.29
N MET A 12 16.31 0.97 31.41
CA MET A 12 17.60 0.93 30.72
C MET A 12 17.49 0.28 29.31
N ILE A 13 16.51 -0.57 29.12
CA ILE A 13 16.27 -1.24 27.80
C ILE A 13 15.52 -0.29 26.84
N SER A 14 14.55 0.49 27.33
CA SER A 14 13.86 1.52 26.56
C SER A 14 14.81 2.62 26.03
N LEU A 15 15.75 3.05 26.84
CA LEU A 15 16.78 4.04 26.45
C LEU A 15 17.81 3.49 25.44
N LEU A 16 18.01 2.17 25.39
CA LEU A 16 18.93 1.53 24.44
C LEU A 16 18.30 1.25 23.07
N SER A 17 16.97 1.06 22.98
CA SER A 17 16.27 0.91 21.73
C SER A 17 16.24 2.22 20.92
N HIS A 18 15.95 3.35 21.56
CA HIS A 18 15.99 4.67 20.94
C HIS A 18 17.39 5.08 20.45
N ARG A 19 18.45 4.66 21.15
CA ARG A 19 19.85 4.94 20.74
C ARG A 19 20.32 4.08 19.54
N LYS A 20 19.72 2.92 19.29
CA LYS A 20 20.10 2.07 18.15
C LYS A 20 19.51 2.56 16.83
N CYS A 21 18.30 3.09 16.84
CA CYS A 21 17.68 3.66 15.63
C CYS A 21 18.40 4.94 15.18
N PHE A 22 18.73 5.84 16.11
CA PHE A 22 19.54 7.03 15.81
C PHE A 22 20.93 6.70 15.26
N ARG A 23 21.54 5.58 15.61
CA ARG A 23 22.82 5.16 15.02
C ARG A 23 22.69 4.68 13.58
N THR A 24 21.64 3.97 13.21
CA THR A 24 21.42 3.50 11.81
C THR A 24 21.05 4.65 10.89
N CYS A 25 20.14 5.53 11.28
CA CYS A 25 19.84 6.75 10.52
C CYS A 25 21.03 7.73 10.47
N GLY A 26 21.80 7.85 11.56
CA GLY A 26 23.03 8.64 11.60
C GLY A 26 24.10 8.15 10.63
N TRP A 27 24.24 6.85 10.41
CA TRP A 27 25.18 6.29 9.44
C TRP A 27 24.74 6.50 7.98
N MET A 28 23.44 6.42 7.67
CA MET A 28 22.93 6.80 6.35
C MET A 28 23.09 8.30 6.06
N ALA A 29 22.85 9.17 7.03
CA ALA A 29 23.10 10.60 6.90
C ALA A 29 24.61 10.94 6.75
N LEU A 30 25.50 10.22 7.46
CA LEU A 30 26.96 10.41 7.36
C LEU A 30 27.51 9.93 6.01
N SER A 31 27.01 8.84 5.42
CA SER A 31 27.44 8.39 4.10
C SER A 31 26.98 9.34 2.97
N LEU A 32 25.84 10.00 3.11
CA LEU A 32 25.36 11.03 2.19
C LEU A 32 26.12 12.36 2.33
N THR A 33 26.57 12.72 3.53
CA THR A 33 27.37 13.94 3.78
C THR A 33 28.79 13.83 3.21
N LEU A 34 29.37 12.63 3.16
CA LEU A 34 30.71 12.41 2.55
C LEU A 34 30.73 12.54 1.01
N ILE A 35 29.57 12.39 0.35
CA ILE A 35 29.44 12.64 -1.11
C ILE A 35 29.26 14.14 -1.40
N GLY A 36 28.74 14.93 -0.45
CA GLY A 36 28.44 16.35 -0.62
C GLY A 36 29.59 17.33 -0.37
N THR A 37 30.71 16.91 0.22
CA THR A 37 31.80 17.82 0.62
C THR A 37 32.98 17.93 -0.40
N GLY A 38 32.85 17.30 -1.57
CA GLY A 38 33.89 17.29 -2.61
C GLY A 38 33.83 18.41 -3.65
N PHE A 39 32.89 19.37 -3.57
CA PHE A 39 32.68 20.36 -4.63
C PHE A 39 32.65 21.81 -4.12
N ALA A 40 33.79 22.31 -3.75
CA ALA A 40 34.03 23.74 -3.71
C ALA A 40 35.54 24.00 -3.94
N ASN A 41 35.89 24.40 -5.17
CA ASN A 41 36.90 25.37 -5.50
C ASN A 41 37.29 25.22 -6.98
N ASP A 42 36.66 26.02 -7.82
CA ASP A 42 37.26 26.47 -9.04
C ASP A 42 37.02 27.98 -9.20
N THR A 43 38.05 28.73 -9.09
CA THR A 43 38.10 30.20 -9.29
C THR A 43 38.02 30.54 -10.79
N PRO A 44 37.22 31.53 -11.20
CA PRO A 44 37.10 31.88 -12.61
C PRO A 44 38.32 32.66 -13.12
N SER A 45 39.01 32.13 -14.12
CA SER A 45 40.04 32.88 -14.87
C SER A 45 39.36 33.87 -15.83
N ARG A 46 39.78 35.15 -15.73
CA ARG A 46 39.40 36.23 -16.63
C ARG A 46 39.93 35.98 -18.05
N HIS A 47 39.03 35.90 -19.04
CA HIS A 47 39.38 36.07 -20.46
C HIS A 47 38.71 37.34 -21.02
N LYS A 48 39.51 38.11 -21.74
CA LYS A 48 39.14 39.35 -22.42
C LYS A 48 38.20 39.10 -23.60
N PRO A 49 37.30 40.05 -23.94
CA PRO A 49 36.33 39.88 -25.01
C PRO A 49 36.94 39.99 -26.40
N ARG A 50 36.65 39.04 -27.26
CA ARG A 50 36.94 39.06 -28.69
C ARG A 50 35.69 39.49 -29.45
N THR A 51 35.83 40.53 -30.24
CA THR A 51 34.78 41.10 -31.13
C THR A 51 34.26 40.06 -32.13
N VAL A 52 32.96 39.86 -32.17
CA VAL A 52 32.28 38.98 -33.15
C VAL A 52 31.49 39.83 -34.14
N LYS A 53 31.73 39.56 -35.43
CA LYS A 53 30.99 40.11 -36.55
C LYS A 53 29.50 39.66 -36.54
N LYS A 54 28.59 40.56 -36.88
CA LYS A 54 27.18 40.30 -37.14
C LYS A 54 27.03 39.20 -38.20
N ALA A 55 26.26 38.15 -37.89
CA ALA A 55 25.75 37.16 -38.81
C ALA A 55 24.25 37.31 -38.99
N ASP A 56 23.75 37.01 -40.18
CA ASP A 56 22.38 37.09 -40.66
C ASP A 56 21.35 36.32 -39.83
N PRO A 57 20.05 36.71 -39.89
CA PRO A 57 19.00 36.03 -39.15
C PRO A 57 18.68 34.67 -39.78
N ALA A 58 19.34 33.63 -39.29
CA ALA A 58 19.03 32.24 -39.65
C ALA A 58 17.74 31.78 -38.99
N LYS A 59 16.93 31.06 -39.77
CA LYS A 59 15.71 30.33 -39.45
C LYS A 59 15.66 29.84 -37.99
N LYS A 60 14.56 30.14 -37.27
CA LYS A 60 14.20 29.46 -36.02
C LYS A 60 14.17 27.96 -36.28
N ALA A 61 15.21 27.25 -35.82
CA ALA A 61 15.16 25.82 -35.67
C ALA A 61 14.07 25.46 -34.64
N ALA A 62 13.24 24.51 -34.93
CA ALA A 62 12.34 23.89 -33.96
C ALA A 62 13.16 23.40 -32.76
N PRO A 63 12.66 23.46 -31.53
CA PRO A 63 13.35 22.93 -30.38
C PRO A 63 13.59 21.44 -30.64
N SER A 64 14.85 21.03 -30.74
CA SER A 64 15.22 19.63 -30.71
C SER A 64 14.82 19.11 -29.33
N GLU A 65 13.84 18.18 -29.26
CA GLU A 65 13.56 17.42 -28.08
C GLU A 65 14.80 16.59 -27.75
N HIS A 66 15.70 17.11 -26.94
CA HIS A 66 16.73 16.31 -26.29
C HIS A 66 16.05 15.44 -25.22
N ILE A 67 15.58 14.26 -25.62
CA ILE A 67 15.22 13.21 -24.68
C ILE A 67 16.51 12.89 -23.93
N SER A 68 16.54 13.09 -22.61
CA SER A 68 17.68 12.73 -21.79
C SER A 68 17.91 11.22 -21.86
N VAL A 69 19.14 10.74 -21.68
CA VAL A 69 19.42 9.29 -21.60
C VAL A 69 18.59 8.63 -20.49
N VAL A 70 18.37 9.32 -19.36
CA VAL A 70 17.49 8.88 -18.27
C VAL A 70 16.06 8.70 -18.76
N GLY A 71 15.50 9.68 -19.45
CA GLY A 71 14.15 9.63 -20.01
C GLY A 71 13.98 8.49 -21.03
N HIS A 72 14.97 8.28 -21.89
CA HIS A 72 14.99 7.17 -22.85
C HIS A 72 14.98 5.81 -22.12
N LEU A 73 15.89 5.57 -21.19
CA LEU A 73 15.95 4.30 -20.43
C LEU A 73 14.70 4.07 -19.57
N ASN A 74 14.06 5.12 -19.02
CA ASN A 74 12.80 5.00 -18.32
C ASN A 74 11.64 4.60 -19.24
N SER A 75 11.54 5.21 -20.44
CA SER A 75 10.52 4.85 -21.41
C SER A 75 10.69 3.42 -21.92
N GLU A 76 11.92 2.97 -22.15
CA GLU A 76 12.21 1.60 -22.59
C GLU A 76 11.93 0.57 -21.49
N ARG A 77 12.16 0.92 -20.21
CA ARG A 77 11.71 0.08 -19.08
C ARG A 77 10.20 -0.11 -19.09
N ALA A 78 9.43 0.96 -19.30
CA ALA A 78 7.97 0.88 -19.37
C ALA A 78 7.48 -0.04 -20.54
N ARG A 79 8.26 -0.20 -21.60
CA ARG A 79 7.94 -1.16 -22.68
C ARG A 79 8.05 -2.63 -22.27
N ILE A 80 8.77 -2.96 -21.19
CA ILE A 80 8.82 -4.33 -20.64
C ILE A 80 7.47 -4.68 -20.00
N PHE A 81 6.80 -3.71 -19.35
CA PHE A 81 5.61 -3.91 -18.52
C PHE A 81 4.38 -3.12 -18.98
N PRO A 82 3.98 -3.15 -20.26
CA PRO A 82 2.78 -2.44 -20.71
C PRO A 82 1.50 -3.12 -20.18
N GLY A 83 0.47 -2.35 -19.95
CA GLY A 83 -0.84 -2.83 -19.47
C GLY A 83 -1.60 -3.74 -20.46
N LEU A 84 -1.29 -3.69 -21.76
CA LEU A 84 -1.73 -4.63 -22.84
C LEU A 84 -3.20 -5.08 -22.76
N GLY A 85 -4.14 -4.15 -22.62
CA GLY A 85 -5.57 -4.46 -22.58
C GLY A 85 -6.15 -4.63 -21.16
N ALA A 86 -5.36 -4.52 -20.12
CA ALA A 86 -5.86 -4.27 -18.77
C ALA A 86 -6.50 -2.87 -18.68
N VAL A 87 -7.39 -2.69 -17.72
CA VAL A 87 -7.89 -1.36 -17.34
C VAL A 87 -6.78 -0.63 -16.61
N ASP A 88 -6.36 0.53 -17.11
CA ASP A 88 -5.22 1.29 -16.61
C ASP A 88 -5.67 2.68 -16.13
N TYR A 89 -5.50 2.92 -14.85
CA TYR A 89 -5.78 4.19 -14.19
C TYR A 89 -4.47 4.86 -13.75
N THR A 90 -3.97 5.79 -14.56
CA THR A 90 -2.75 6.54 -14.25
C THR A 90 -3.03 7.76 -13.39
N ILE A 91 -2.33 7.88 -12.26
CA ILE A 91 -2.31 9.05 -11.37
C ILE A 91 -0.99 9.78 -11.56
N ASP A 92 -1.02 10.93 -12.20
CA ASP A 92 0.16 11.76 -12.50
C ASP A 92 0.49 12.77 -11.37
N GLN A 93 1.60 13.51 -11.52
CA GLN A 93 2.01 14.55 -10.56
C GLN A 93 0.98 15.66 -10.37
N HIS A 94 0.20 15.98 -11.41
CA HIS A 94 -0.87 16.98 -11.29
C HIS A 94 -1.97 16.46 -10.37
N GLN A 95 -2.40 15.20 -10.56
CA GLN A 95 -3.42 14.56 -9.73
C GLN A 95 -2.94 14.39 -8.29
N ILE A 96 -1.67 13.99 -8.06
CA ILE A 96 -1.08 13.94 -6.72
C ILE A 96 -1.10 15.33 -6.06
N THR A 97 -0.71 16.37 -6.79
CA THR A 97 -0.66 17.74 -6.24
C THR A 97 -2.06 18.29 -5.91
N THR A 98 -3.08 17.92 -6.68
CA THR A 98 -4.48 18.31 -6.45
C THR A 98 -5.25 17.37 -5.52
N THR A 99 -4.61 16.35 -4.93
CA THR A 99 -5.16 15.56 -3.82
C THR A 99 -5.03 16.35 -2.51
N PRO A 100 -5.99 16.22 -1.56
CA PRO A 100 -5.86 16.78 -0.23
C PRO A 100 -4.52 16.39 0.42
N GLY A 101 -3.80 17.38 0.98
CA GLY A 101 -2.44 17.16 1.50
C GLY A 101 -1.33 17.07 0.44
N GLY A 102 -1.65 16.79 -0.83
CA GLY A 102 -0.66 16.68 -1.92
C GLY A 102 0.39 15.60 -1.66
N GLN A 103 1.66 15.98 -1.68
CA GLN A 103 2.77 15.05 -1.37
C GLN A 103 2.84 14.62 0.10
N ASN A 104 2.08 15.27 1.01
CA ASN A 104 1.96 14.88 2.42
C ASN A 104 0.78 13.92 2.67
N ALA A 105 -0.06 13.67 1.67
CA ALA A 105 -1.13 12.68 1.76
C ALA A 105 -0.55 11.28 1.92
N ALA A 106 -1.25 10.42 2.66
CA ALA A 106 -0.94 9.00 2.69
C ALA A 106 -1.05 8.40 1.28
N PHE A 107 -0.25 7.41 0.98
CA PHE A 107 -0.24 6.78 -0.35
C PHE A 107 -1.61 6.19 -0.73
N SER A 108 -2.29 5.55 0.22
CA SER A 108 -3.63 4.99 0.05
C SER A 108 -4.68 6.06 -0.35
N GLN A 109 -4.57 7.27 0.19
CA GLN A 109 -5.47 8.38 -0.15
C GLN A 109 -5.39 8.81 -1.61
N ILE A 110 -4.22 8.64 -2.24
CA ILE A 110 -4.06 8.93 -3.67
C ILE A 110 -4.83 7.93 -4.51
N LEU A 111 -4.82 6.64 -4.11
CA LEU A 111 -5.51 5.56 -4.81
C LEU A 111 -7.04 5.65 -4.72
N LEU A 112 -7.60 6.35 -3.72
CA LEU A 112 -9.05 6.60 -3.63
C LEU A 112 -9.64 7.33 -4.84
N ARG A 113 -8.82 7.99 -5.66
CA ARG A 113 -9.25 8.63 -6.90
C ARG A 113 -9.54 7.66 -8.04
N VAL A 114 -9.24 6.37 -7.85
CA VAL A 114 -9.52 5.34 -8.84
C VAL A 114 -10.89 4.69 -8.56
N PRO A 115 -11.71 4.40 -9.59
CA PRO A 115 -12.99 3.72 -9.41
C PRO A 115 -12.81 2.37 -8.70
N GLY A 116 -13.76 1.99 -7.84
CA GLY A 116 -13.78 0.70 -7.15
C GLY A 116 -12.75 0.54 -6.04
N VAL A 117 -12.03 1.60 -5.69
CA VAL A 117 -11.11 1.64 -4.54
C VAL A 117 -11.86 2.10 -3.30
N VAL A 118 -11.69 1.39 -2.20
CA VAL A 118 -12.13 1.76 -0.85
C VAL A 118 -10.97 1.58 0.13
N LEU A 119 -11.04 2.25 1.27
CA LEU A 119 -10.13 2.05 2.40
C LEU A 119 -10.91 1.50 3.58
N ASP A 120 -10.25 0.67 4.39
CA ASP A 120 -10.71 0.33 5.72
C ASP A 120 -10.29 1.39 6.76
N SER A 121 -10.61 1.17 8.04
CA SER A 121 -10.23 2.07 9.13
C SER A 121 -8.73 2.13 9.37
N TYR A 122 -7.98 1.14 8.94
CA TYR A 122 -6.52 1.10 9.08
C TYR A 122 -5.78 1.70 7.88
N GLY A 123 -6.53 2.12 6.83
CA GLY A 123 -5.99 2.73 5.63
C GLY A 123 -5.46 1.74 4.59
N GLU A 124 -5.80 0.45 4.71
CA GLU A 124 -5.52 -0.55 3.70
C GLU A 124 -6.40 -0.34 2.46
N VAL A 125 -5.84 -0.63 1.30
CA VAL A 125 -6.50 -0.40 0.00
C VAL A 125 -7.18 -1.67 -0.47
N HIS A 126 -8.49 -1.60 -0.65
CA HIS A 126 -9.30 -2.66 -1.24
C HIS A 126 -9.80 -2.26 -2.62
N VAL A 127 -9.63 -3.15 -3.59
CA VAL A 127 -10.07 -2.93 -4.97
C VAL A 127 -11.15 -3.93 -5.31
N ARG A 128 -12.29 -3.42 -5.79
CA ARG A 128 -13.43 -4.26 -6.19
C ARG A 128 -13.96 -5.17 -5.08
N GLY A 129 -13.81 -4.73 -3.81
CA GLY A 129 -14.27 -5.44 -2.62
C GLY A 129 -13.47 -6.70 -2.27
N GLU A 130 -12.26 -6.83 -2.77
CA GLU A 130 -11.35 -7.92 -2.45
C GLU A 130 -10.31 -7.47 -1.41
N HIS A 131 -9.96 -8.36 -0.47
CA HIS A 131 -8.95 -8.16 0.55
C HIS A 131 -7.61 -8.76 0.11
N GLY A 132 -6.49 -8.02 0.31
CA GLY A 132 -5.14 -8.54 0.07
C GLY A 132 -4.82 -8.93 -1.38
N GLY A 133 -5.64 -8.53 -2.35
CA GLY A 133 -5.53 -8.93 -3.76
C GLY A 133 -4.63 -8.05 -4.63
N LEU A 134 -3.90 -7.09 -4.07
CA LEU A 134 -3.05 -6.16 -4.81
C LEU A 134 -1.58 -6.60 -4.85
N THR A 135 -0.96 -6.44 -6.01
CA THR A 135 0.50 -6.50 -6.17
C THR A 135 1.05 -5.09 -6.24
N TYR A 136 2.02 -4.77 -5.39
CA TYR A 136 2.77 -3.52 -5.49
C TYR A 136 4.07 -3.72 -6.26
N ARG A 137 4.37 -2.79 -7.16
CA ARG A 137 5.61 -2.77 -7.92
C ARG A 137 6.24 -1.39 -7.85
N VAL A 138 7.56 -1.35 -7.81
CA VAL A 138 8.32 -0.10 -7.85
C VAL A 138 9.31 -0.17 -9.01
N ASN A 139 9.15 0.73 -9.98
CA ASN A 139 9.93 0.73 -11.21
C ASN A 139 9.92 -0.64 -11.94
N GLY A 140 8.74 -1.29 -11.97
CA GLY A 140 8.54 -2.58 -12.63
C GLY A 140 9.01 -3.80 -11.81
N VAL A 141 9.60 -3.62 -10.63
CA VAL A 141 10.04 -4.72 -9.77
C VAL A 141 9.00 -4.98 -8.68
N LEU A 142 8.69 -6.23 -8.45
CA LEU A 142 7.79 -6.64 -7.36
C LEU A 142 8.33 -6.12 -6.02
N LEU A 143 7.49 -5.41 -5.29
CA LEU A 143 7.69 -5.17 -3.88
C LEU A 143 7.03 -6.34 -3.14
N PRO A 144 7.79 -7.21 -2.46
CA PRO A 144 7.20 -8.33 -1.74
C PRO A 144 6.15 -7.86 -0.74
N GLU A 145 5.14 -8.70 -0.49
CA GLU A 145 4.11 -8.39 0.49
C GLU A 145 4.73 -8.16 1.87
N GLY A 146 4.23 -7.14 2.55
CA GLY A 146 4.61 -6.80 3.91
C GLY A 146 3.62 -7.35 4.94
N LEU A 147 3.91 -7.08 6.21
CA LEU A 147 2.92 -7.25 7.26
C LEU A 147 1.87 -6.13 7.14
N HIS A 148 0.63 -6.48 7.43
CA HIS A 148 -0.45 -5.50 7.50
C HIS A 148 -0.28 -4.65 8.77
N GLY A 149 0.11 -3.41 8.61
CA GLY A 149 0.33 -2.43 9.67
C GLY A 149 -0.38 -1.12 9.38
N PHE A 150 -0.33 -0.20 10.34
CA PHE A 150 -0.96 1.13 10.19
C PHE A 150 -0.12 2.08 9.36
N GLY A 151 1.21 1.87 9.30
CA GLY A 151 2.16 2.72 8.61
C GLY A 151 2.11 2.55 7.10
N GLN A 152 2.00 3.67 6.37
CA GLN A 152 2.15 3.65 4.92
C GLN A 152 3.62 3.43 4.55
N GLU A 153 3.94 2.30 3.94
CA GLU A 153 5.30 1.93 3.55
C GLU A 153 5.88 2.84 2.46
N LEU A 154 5.03 3.23 1.50
CA LEU A 154 5.43 4.10 0.40
C LEU A 154 5.17 5.57 0.76
N ASP A 155 6.21 6.39 0.65
CA ASP A 155 6.08 7.84 0.79
C ASP A 155 5.62 8.45 -0.54
N THR A 156 4.52 9.19 -0.53
CA THR A 156 3.99 9.89 -1.70
C THR A 156 5.01 10.82 -2.37
N ARG A 157 6.02 11.30 -1.63
CA ARG A 157 7.08 12.17 -2.15
C ARG A 157 7.99 11.50 -3.16
N ILE A 158 8.13 10.17 -3.11
CA ILE A 158 8.98 9.43 -4.06
C ILE A 158 8.32 9.24 -5.43
N ILE A 159 7.01 9.43 -5.53
CA ILE A 159 6.19 9.03 -6.66
C ILE A 159 6.28 10.05 -7.79
N GLN A 160 6.56 9.60 -9.01
CA GLN A 160 6.41 10.34 -10.26
C GLN A 160 5.02 10.10 -10.86
N SER A 161 4.58 8.84 -10.92
CA SER A 161 3.25 8.39 -11.30
C SER A 161 2.92 7.06 -10.64
N VAL A 162 1.63 6.76 -10.55
CA VAL A 162 1.12 5.44 -10.15
C VAL A 162 0.15 4.99 -11.21
N ASP A 163 0.33 3.75 -11.68
CA ASP A 163 -0.61 3.08 -12.55
C ASP A 163 -1.30 1.97 -11.76
N LEU A 164 -2.63 2.06 -11.58
CA LEU A 164 -3.43 0.97 -11.05
C LEU A 164 -3.98 0.17 -12.23
N LEU A 165 -3.44 -1.02 -12.43
CA LEU A 165 -3.88 -1.97 -13.46
C LEU A 165 -4.87 -2.95 -12.85
N THR A 166 -6.05 -3.06 -13.41
CA THR A 166 -7.10 -3.99 -12.97
C THR A 166 -7.64 -4.80 -14.15
N GLY A 167 -8.52 -5.75 -13.88
CA GLY A 167 -9.16 -6.55 -14.92
C GLY A 167 -8.30 -7.72 -15.40
N THR A 168 -8.29 -7.96 -16.69
CA THR A 168 -7.56 -9.08 -17.31
C THR A 168 -6.11 -8.72 -17.56
N LEU A 169 -5.30 -8.87 -16.50
CA LEU A 169 -3.87 -8.56 -16.55
C LEU A 169 -3.09 -9.50 -17.46
N PRO A 170 -2.11 -9.01 -18.25
CA PRO A 170 -1.19 -9.82 -19.04
C PRO A 170 -0.40 -10.86 -18.24
N ALA A 171 0.24 -11.84 -18.90
CA ALA A 171 0.93 -12.95 -18.24
C ALA A 171 2.14 -12.53 -17.39
N GLN A 172 2.69 -11.37 -17.63
CA GLN A 172 3.79 -10.79 -16.83
C GLN A 172 3.41 -10.49 -15.39
N PHE A 173 2.11 -10.31 -15.08
CA PHE A 173 1.62 -10.04 -13.73
C PHE A 173 1.07 -11.31 -13.09
N GLY A 174 1.51 -11.63 -11.87
CA GLY A 174 1.15 -12.85 -11.15
C GLY A 174 0.98 -12.65 -9.66
N PHE A 175 0.60 -13.71 -8.97
CA PHE A 175 0.48 -13.86 -7.53
C PHE A 175 -0.63 -13.05 -6.85
N ARG A 176 -1.42 -12.26 -7.57
CA ARG A 176 -2.58 -11.54 -7.04
C ARG A 176 -3.68 -11.43 -8.09
N THR A 177 -4.89 -11.07 -7.66
CA THR A 177 -6.10 -11.19 -8.47
C THR A 177 -6.88 -9.90 -8.62
N ALA A 178 -6.78 -8.95 -7.69
CA ALA A 178 -7.55 -7.70 -7.73
C ALA A 178 -6.89 -6.64 -8.62
N GLY A 179 -5.56 -6.54 -8.63
CA GLY A 179 -4.86 -5.58 -9.47
C GLY A 179 -3.36 -5.45 -9.18
N VAL A 180 -2.74 -4.54 -9.91
CA VAL A 180 -1.32 -4.17 -9.76
C VAL A 180 -1.21 -2.67 -9.59
N VAL A 181 -0.57 -2.24 -8.51
CA VAL A 181 -0.17 -0.85 -8.25
C VAL A 181 1.28 -0.71 -8.68
N ASP A 182 1.51 -0.13 -9.87
CA ASP A 182 2.87 0.07 -10.40
C ASP A 182 3.33 1.52 -10.16
N VAL A 183 4.27 1.69 -9.25
CA VAL A 183 4.82 2.99 -8.86
C VAL A 183 6.06 3.30 -9.67
N THR A 184 5.99 4.35 -10.48
CA THR A 184 7.19 4.96 -11.09
C THR A 184 7.72 6.02 -10.14
N THR A 185 9.00 5.87 -9.73
CA THR A 185 9.64 6.80 -8.80
C THR A 185 10.18 8.04 -9.53
N LYS A 186 10.32 9.13 -8.77
CA LYS A 186 11.11 10.28 -9.20
C LYS A 186 12.58 9.87 -9.41
N THR A 187 13.23 10.57 -10.31
CA THR A 187 14.66 10.48 -10.65
C THR A 187 15.32 11.84 -10.45
N GLY A 188 16.62 11.95 -10.64
CA GLY A 188 17.32 13.19 -10.40
C GLY A 188 16.89 14.37 -11.28
N ASP A 189 16.39 14.09 -12.48
CA ASP A 189 15.85 15.11 -13.39
C ASP A 189 14.39 15.51 -13.04
N SER A 190 13.72 14.79 -12.16
CA SER A 190 12.37 15.13 -11.69
C SER A 190 12.33 16.39 -10.83
N LEU A 191 13.46 16.76 -10.23
CA LEU A 191 13.59 17.97 -9.40
C LEU A 191 14.37 19.05 -10.13
N LYS A 192 13.75 20.22 -10.33
CA LYS A 192 14.46 21.41 -10.81
C LYS A 192 15.45 21.95 -9.77
N HIS A 193 15.10 21.82 -8.49
CA HIS A 193 15.84 22.27 -7.31
C HIS A 193 15.56 21.36 -6.14
N ASN A 194 16.53 21.25 -5.23
CA ASN A 194 16.30 20.61 -3.93
C ASN A 194 15.14 21.29 -3.19
N GLN A 195 14.34 20.53 -2.45
CA GLN A 195 13.16 21.02 -1.78
C GLN A 195 13.25 20.77 -0.28
N PHE A 196 12.91 21.78 0.50
CA PHE A 196 12.57 21.67 1.91
C PHE A 196 11.10 22.00 2.06
N SER A 197 10.35 21.17 2.80
CA SER A 197 8.94 21.37 3.07
C SER A 197 8.66 21.24 4.55
N LEU A 198 7.78 22.11 5.04
CA LEU A 198 7.20 22.03 6.35
C LEU A 198 5.69 22.06 6.21
N TYR A 199 5.01 21.00 6.62
CA TYR A 199 3.57 20.92 6.64
C TYR A 199 3.09 20.77 8.08
N GLY A 200 2.03 21.50 8.45
CA GLY A 200 1.46 21.45 9.78
C GLY A 200 -0.04 21.70 9.72
N GLY A 201 -0.78 21.23 10.72
CA GLY A 201 -2.24 21.33 10.70
C GLY A 201 -2.91 20.94 12.01
N SER A 202 -4.19 20.66 11.93
CA SER A 202 -5.00 20.14 13.03
C SER A 202 -4.39 18.87 13.62
N TYR A 203 -4.79 18.51 14.83
CA TYR A 203 -4.34 17.31 15.54
C TYR A 203 -2.82 17.24 15.77
N ASN A 204 -2.18 18.42 15.98
CA ASN A 204 -0.73 18.53 16.13
C ASN A 204 0.08 17.93 14.96
N THR A 205 -0.50 17.93 13.76
CA THR A 205 0.19 17.49 12.57
C THR A 205 1.44 18.32 12.32
N PHE A 206 2.58 17.64 12.21
CA PHE A 206 3.89 18.25 11.93
C PHE A 206 4.70 17.33 11.02
N VAL A 207 5.00 17.80 9.79
CA VAL A 207 5.64 16.97 8.78
C VAL A 207 6.75 17.76 8.07
N PRO A 208 7.95 17.84 8.65
CA PRO A 208 9.15 18.31 7.95
C PRO A 208 9.62 17.27 6.94
N SER A 209 10.08 17.72 5.77
CA SER A 209 10.66 16.84 4.78
C SER A 209 11.67 17.54 3.88
N VAL A 210 12.60 16.76 3.33
CA VAL A 210 13.60 17.23 2.36
C VAL A 210 13.64 16.29 1.16
N GLN A 211 13.84 16.87 -0.02
CA GLN A 211 14.06 16.13 -1.26
C GLN A 211 15.30 16.67 -1.96
N PHE A 212 16.21 15.79 -2.32
CA PHE A 212 17.42 16.10 -3.05
C PHE A 212 17.47 15.27 -4.33
N GLY A 213 17.85 15.88 -5.45
CA GLY A 213 17.97 15.16 -6.70
C GLY A 213 18.81 15.92 -7.70
N GLY A 214 19.43 15.17 -8.61
CA GLY A 214 20.25 15.75 -9.66
C GLY A 214 21.00 14.69 -10.45
N GLN A 215 21.77 15.18 -11.42
CA GLN A 215 22.66 14.37 -12.24
C GLN A 215 24.09 14.89 -12.09
N HIS A 216 25.02 13.97 -11.88
CA HIS A 216 26.43 14.28 -11.86
C HIS A 216 27.22 13.26 -12.69
N GLY A 217 27.68 13.69 -13.86
CA GLY A 217 28.32 12.78 -14.82
C GLY A 217 27.36 11.65 -15.22
N LYS A 218 27.72 10.41 -14.92
CA LYS A 218 26.94 9.21 -15.19
C LYS A 218 25.98 8.83 -14.06
N LEU A 219 26.02 9.53 -12.94
CA LEU A 219 25.18 9.26 -11.77
C LEU A 219 23.94 10.14 -11.81
N ASP A 220 22.75 9.52 -11.78
CA ASP A 220 21.46 10.12 -11.55
C ASP A 220 20.99 9.71 -10.14
N TYR A 221 20.55 10.67 -9.32
CA TYR A 221 20.18 10.40 -7.94
C TYR A 221 18.97 11.20 -7.50
N PHE A 222 18.13 10.57 -6.69
CA PHE A 222 17.02 11.20 -5.98
C PHE A 222 16.92 10.60 -4.57
N THR A 223 16.73 11.43 -3.56
CA THR A 223 16.55 11.00 -2.18
C THR A 223 15.54 11.88 -1.46
N THR A 224 14.80 11.30 -0.52
CA THR A 224 13.89 12.02 0.36
C THR A 224 13.98 11.51 1.78
N LEU A 225 13.85 12.42 2.74
CA LEU A 225 13.70 12.14 4.16
C LEU A 225 12.46 12.87 4.64
N SER A 226 11.65 12.22 5.45
CA SER A 226 10.47 12.82 6.07
C SER A 226 10.27 12.30 7.48
N PHE A 227 9.71 13.17 8.32
CA PHE A 227 9.19 12.85 9.64
C PHE A 227 7.72 13.24 9.69
N THR A 228 6.90 12.46 10.35
CA THR A 228 5.48 12.76 10.57
C THR A 228 5.15 12.57 12.03
N ARG A 229 4.51 13.56 12.63
CA ARG A 229 3.84 13.43 13.92
C ARG A 229 2.40 13.87 13.79
N ASN A 230 1.48 13.11 14.39
CA ASN A 230 0.05 13.39 14.38
C ASN A 230 -0.61 12.79 15.62
N ASN A 231 -1.67 13.42 16.13
CA ASN A 231 -2.48 12.90 17.24
C ASN A 231 -3.71 12.10 16.78
N ILE A 232 -3.83 11.83 15.49
CA ILE A 232 -4.72 10.83 14.91
C ILE A 232 -3.84 9.94 14.02
N GLY A 233 -3.21 8.95 14.65
CA GLY A 233 -2.29 8.04 13.99
C GLY A 233 -3.00 6.93 13.24
N ILE A 234 -4.05 6.39 13.84
CA ILE A 234 -4.85 5.30 13.28
C ILE A 234 -6.26 5.83 13.01
N GLU A 235 -7.06 6.02 14.05
CA GLU A 235 -8.44 6.50 13.95
C GLU A 235 -8.85 7.21 15.25
N ASN A 236 -9.88 8.05 15.18
CA ASN A 236 -10.49 8.62 16.38
C ASN A 236 -11.82 7.92 16.68
N PRO A 237 -11.85 6.89 17.54
CA PRO A 237 -13.06 6.15 17.85
C PRO A 237 -14.06 6.96 18.72
N SER A 238 -13.64 8.15 19.19
CA SER A 238 -14.48 9.02 20.02
C SER A 238 -15.25 10.05 19.21
N ASN A 239 -16.36 10.56 19.78
CA ASN A 239 -17.11 11.67 19.19
C ASN A 239 -16.50 13.04 19.46
N THR A 240 -15.28 13.12 19.97
CA THR A 240 -14.60 14.36 20.35
C THR A 240 -13.51 14.71 19.33
N PHE A 241 -13.05 15.97 19.35
CA PHE A 241 -11.89 16.39 18.54
C PHE A 241 -10.55 15.85 19.04
N ARG A 242 -10.54 15.16 20.19
CA ARG A 242 -9.31 14.63 20.78
C ARG A 242 -9.45 13.13 20.90
N ALA A 243 -8.74 12.41 20.05
CA ALA A 243 -8.51 10.99 20.25
C ALA A 243 -7.71 10.77 21.55
N ILE A 244 -7.98 9.68 22.21
CA ILE A 244 -7.22 9.23 23.39
C ILE A 244 -6.31 8.12 22.93
N HIS A 245 -4.99 8.25 23.20
CA HIS A 245 -3.98 7.28 22.77
C HIS A 245 -4.01 6.97 21.27
N ASP A 246 -3.77 8.03 20.45
CA ASP A 246 -3.73 7.88 19.00
C ASP A 246 -2.60 8.70 18.38
N VAL A 247 -1.54 8.94 19.14
CA VAL A 247 -0.35 9.63 18.63
C VAL A 247 0.46 8.68 17.78
N THR A 248 0.91 9.17 16.60
CA THR A 248 1.93 8.49 15.79
C THR A 248 3.14 9.37 15.56
N GLU A 249 4.31 8.73 15.52
CA GLU A 249 5.56 9.31 15.02
C GLU A 249 6.12 8.37 13.95
N GLN A 250 6.42 8.91 12.76
CA GLN A 250 6.89 8.11 11.63
C GLN A 250 8.10 8.76 10.97
N GLU A 251 9.10 7.97 10.67
CA GLU A 251 10.31 8.36 9.96
C GLU A 251 10.41 7.57 8.64
N LYS A 252 10.66 8.26 7.52
CA LYS A 252 10.81 7.62 6.22
C LYS A 252 12.01 8.16 5.49
N ALA A 253 12.78 7.26 4.91
CA ALA A 253 13.93 7.57 4.05
C ALA A 253 13.84 6.75 2.77
N PHE A 254 14.18 7.39 1.64
CA PHE A 254 14.24 6.73 0.35
C PHE A 254 15.43 7.26 -0.47
N ALA A 255 16.08 6.35 -1.20
CA ALA A 255 17.12 6.71 -2.14
C ALA A 255 16.97 5.91 -3.46
N TYR A 256 17.10 6.63 -4.56
CA TYR A 256 17.24 6.13 -5.92
C TYR A 256 18.60 6.58 -6.44
N LEU A 257 19.46 5.64 -6.79
CA LEU A 257 20.80 5.88 -7.33
C LEU A 257 20.93 5.09 -8.63
N SER A 258 21.14 5.75 -9.76
CA SER A 258 21.25 5.11 -11.06
C SER A 258 22.56 5.51 -11.74
N TYR A 259 23.42 4.54 -12.01
CA TYR A 259 24.67 4.74 -12.69
C TYR A 259 24.59 4.24 -14.14
N HIS A 260 24.78 5.15 -15.09
CA HIS A 260 24.77 4.86 -16.52
C HIS A 260 26.12 4.24 -16.92
N LEU A 261 26.12 2.98 -17.30
CA LEU A 261 27.30 2.30 -17.83
C LEU A 261 27.64 2.86 -19.22
N ASP A 262 26.63 2.93 -20.06
CA ASP A 262 26.60 3.52 -21.40
C ASP A 262 25.21 4.08 -21.72
N ASP A 263 24.95 4.52 -22.94
CA ASP A 263 23.68 5.09 -23.39
C ASP A 263 22.53 4.03 -23.44
N ALA A 264 22.88 2.74 -23.41
CA ALA A 264 21.96 1.62 -23.52
C ALA A 264 21.81 0.83 -22.23
N SER A 265 22.63 1.07 -21.20
CA SER A 265 22.61 0.26 -19.99
C SER A 265 22.90 1.05 -18.71
N ARG A 266 22.25 0.62 -17.62
CA ARG A 266 22.43 1.22 -16.28
C ARG A 266 22.31 0.18 -15.17
N ILE A 267 22.91 0.50 -14.04
CA ILE A 267 22.67 -0.17 -12.77
C ILE A 267 21.95 0.81 -11.84
N THR A 268 20.86 0.38 -11.23
CA THR A 268 20.06 1.21 -10.32
C THR A 268 19.97 0.52 -8.97
N LEU A 269 20.32 1.23 -7.90
CA LEU A 269 20.01 0.87 -6.52
C LEU A 269 18.83 1.72 -6.04
N LEU A 270 17.79 1.05 -5.57
CA LEU A 270 16.63 1.65 -4.93
C LEU A 270 16.56 1.08 -3.52
N THR A 271 16.44 1.94 -2.50
CA THR A 271 16.34 1.52 -1.11
C THR A 271 15.40 2.42 -0.33
N SER A 272 14.68 1.85 0.63
CA SER A 272 13.78 2.56 1.53
C SER A 272 13.92 2.01 2.94
N ALA A 273 13.71 2.91 3.90
CA ALA A 273 13.61 2.60 5.32
C ALA A 273 12.43 3.36 5.91
N SER A 274 11.59 2.68 6.66
CA SER A 274 10.54 3.31 7.47
C SER A 274 10.54 2.76 8.88
N TYR A 275 10.26 3.65 9.81
CA TYR A 275 10.03 3.35 11.22
C TYR A 275 8.80 4.14 11.66
N ALA A 276 7.90 3.51 12.41
CA ALA A 276 6.70 4.15 12.91
C ALA A 276 6.35 3.63 14.31
N ASP A 277 5.98 4.55 15.18
CA ASP A 277 5.39 4.28 16.50
C ASP A 277 3.92 4.73 16.47
N PHE A 278 3.04 3.86 16.93
CA PHE A 278 1.61 4.11 17.07
C PHE A 278 1.17 3.87 18.51
N GLN A 279 0.42 4.79 19.07
CA GLN A 279 -0.47 4.49 20.18
C GLN A 279 -1.75 3.85 19.60
N ILE A 280 -2.28 2.84 20.32
CA ILE A 280 -3.54 2.21 19.92
C ILE A 280 -4.68 3.02 20.54
N PRO A 281 -5.64 3.50 19.74
CA PRO A 281 -6.71 4.38 20.22
C PRO A 281 -7.69 3.65 21.13
N ASN A 282 -8.04 4.28 22.25
CA ASN A 282 -9.01 3.74 23.19
C ASN A 282 -10.43 4.03 22.74
N SER A 283 -11.28 3.00 22.66
CA SER A 283 -12.68 3.15 22.37
C SER A 283 -13.50 3.42 23.63
N PHE A 284 -14.20 4.56 23.68
CA PHE A 284 -15.10 4.88 24.77
C PHE A 284 -16.28 3.88 24.86
N LYS A 285 -16.80 3.42 23.73
CA LYS A 285 -17.97 2.50 23.67
C LYS A 285 -17.67 1.15 24.30
N THR A 286 -16.44 0.65 24.18
CA THR A 286 -16.04 -0.66 24.75
C THR A 286 -16.06 -0.65 26.27
N PHE A 287 -15.91 0.51 26.91
CA PHE A 287 -15.77 0.66 28.36
C PHE A 287 -16.91 1.50 28.99
N ASP A 288 -17.91 1.90 28.22
CA ASP A 288 -19.07 2.59 28.73
C ASP A 288 -20.04 1.59 29.40
N THR A 289 -20.16 1.66 30.72
CA THR A 289 -21.03 0.79 31.52
C THR A 289 -22.51 0.87 31.13
N THR A 290 -22.91 1.86 30.37
CA THR A 290 -24.28 2.06 29.87
C THR A 290 -24.47 1.49 28.46
N SER A 291 -23.37 1.11 27.78
CA SER A 291 -23.40 0.48 26.45
C SER A 291 -23.84 -0.97 26.54
N PRO A 292 -24.65 -1.47 25.59
CA PRO A 292 -24.93 -2.91 25.49
C PRO A 292 -23.67 -3.76 25.22
N ASP A 293 -22.58 -3.14 24.77
CA ASP A 293 -21.28 -3.80 24.54
C ASP A 293 -20.36 -3.74 25.76
N TYR A 294 -20.89 -3.36 26.94
CA TYR A 294 -20.12 -3.26 28.17
C TYR A 294 -19.52 -4.60 28.57
N THR A 295 -18.21 -4.63 28.65
CA THR A 295 -17.45 -5.79 29.16
C THR A 295 -17.41 -5.74 30.68
N THR A 296 -17.80 -6.83 31.34
CA THR A 296 -17.60 -7.00 32.77
C THR A 296 -16.10 -6.90 33.09
N LEU A 297 -15.71 -6.09 34.09
CA LEU A 297 -14.33 -6.02 34.53
C LEU A 297 -13.85 -7.38 35.03
N TYR A 298 -12.68 -7.79 34.59
CA TYR A 298 -12.02 -9.00 35.11
C TYR A 298 -11.31 -8.69 36.42
N ASN A 299 -11.27 -9.68 37.30
CA ASN A 299 -10.49 -9.59 38.54
C ASN A 299 -9.04 -9.96 38.27
N VAL A 300 -8.11 -9.14 38.74
CA VAL A 300 -6.66 -9.35 38.56
C VAL A 300 -6.04 -9.41 39.96
N ALA A 301 -5.32 -10.50 40.26
CA ALA A 301 -4.71 -10.71 41.57
C ALA A 301 -3.77 -9.53 41.93
N GLY A 302 -4.02 -8.93 43.08
CA GLY A 302 -3.21 -7.82 43.59
C GLY A 302 -3.47 -6.45 42.93
N VAL A 303 -4.44 -6.34 42.03
CA VAL A 303 -4.83 -5.09 41.36
C VAL A 303 -6.24 -4.71 41.78
N ASN A 304 -6.43 -3.44 42.17
CA ASN A 304 -7.76 -2.89 42.42
C ASN A 304 -8.31 -2.28 41.12
N PRO A 305 -9.29 -2.90 40.46
CA PRO A 305 -9.82 -2.38 39.18
C PRO A 305 -10.54 -1.04 39.32
N HIS A 306 -10.91 -0.66 40.53
CA HIS A 306 -11.56 0.63 40.84
C HIS A 306 -10.57 1.73 41.27
N ASP A 307 -9.26 1.45 41.24
CA ASP A 307 -8.24 2.49 41.43
C ASP A 307 -8.31 3.51 40.26
N PRO A 308 -8.37 4.83 40.55
CA PRO A 308 -8.41 5.83 39.47
C PRO A 308 -7.26 5.75 38.47
N SER A 309 -6.10 5.22 38.86
CA SER A 309 -4.98 4.99 37.94
C SER A 309 -5.26 3.88 36.92
N MET A 310 -6.16 2.95 37.25
CA MET A 310 -6.58 1.85 36.35
C MET A 310 -7.71 2.24 35.40
N ASN A 311 -8.10 3.50 35.31
CA ASN A 311 -9.12 3.97 34.39
C ASN A 311 -8.76 3.59 32.93
N TRP A 312 -9.74 3.12 32.17
CA TRP A 312 -9.61 2.74 30.76
C TRP A 312 -9.01 3.86 29.88
N ALA A 313 -9.28 5.13 30.21
CA ALA A 313 -8.70 6.26 29.48
C ALA A 313 -7.16 6.35 29.59
N ASN A 314 -6.57 5.61 30.52
CA ASN A 314 -5.12 5.50 30.69
C ASN A 314 -4.56 4.21 30.06
N LEU A 315 -5.36 3.40 29.39
CA LEU A 315 -4.89 2.25 28.61
C LEU A 315 -3.88 2.72 27.58
N ASN A 316 -2.71 2.08 27.54
CA ASN A 316 -1.55 2.56 26.78
C ASN A 316 -0.90 1.45 25.95
N ASP A 317 -1.69 0.84 25.09
CA ASP A 317 -1.18 -0.09 24.10
C ASP A 317 -0.44 0.66 23.00
N SER A 318 0.59 0.05 22.47
CA SER A 318 1.39 0.64 21.41
C SER A 318 1.86 -0.39 20.39
N GLN A 319 2.10 0.07 19.17
CA GLN A 319 2.68 -0.74 18.10
C GLN A 319 3.84 -0.01 17.44
N THR A 320 4.95 -0.72 17.29
CA THR A 320 6.10 -0.24 16.52
C THR A 320 6.20 -1.01 15.22
N GLU A 321 6.42 -0.30 14.12
CA GLU A 321 6.54 -0.88 12.79
C GLU A 321 7.87 -0.52 12.15
N GLN A 322 8.52 -1.48 11.52
CA GLN A 322 9.76 -1.29 10.78
C GLN A 322 9.66 -1.94 9.41
N ASN A 323 10.12 -1.25 8.38
CA ASN A 323 10.16 -1.79 7.04
C ASN A 323 11.39 -1.29 6.28
N TYR A 324 12.16 -2.22 5.75
CA TYR A 324 13.36 -1.93 4.96
C TYR A 324 13.31 -2.73 3.67
N TYR A 325 13.55 -2.10 2.53
CA TYR A 325 13.70 -2.82 1.28
C TYR A 325 14.84 -2.26 0.43
N ALA A 326 15.42 -3.12 -0.38
CA ALA A 326 16.45 -2.78 -1.36
C ALA A 326 16.24 -3.55 -2.65
N VAL A 327 16.39 -2.86 -3.78
CA VAL A 327 16.32 -3.42 -5.12
C VAL A 327 17.57 -2.99 -5.88
N LEU A 328 18.33 -3.93 -6.40
CA LEU A 328 19.43 -3.67 -7.32
C LEU A 328 19.00 -4.12 -8.71
N SER A 329 18.90 -3.21 -9.66
CA SER A 329 18.46 -3.52 -11.02
C SER A 329 19.56 -3.25 -12.04
N TYR A 330 19.80 -4.23 -12.91
CA TYR A 330 20.50 -4.02 -14.16
C TYR A 330 19.49 -3.92 -15.29
N GLN A 331 19.57 -2.84 -16.07
CA GLN A 331 18.75 -2.64 -17.27
C GLN A 331 19.67 -2.50 -18.51
N ARG A 332 19.27 -3.18 -19.59
CA ARG A 332 19.88 -3.02 -20.91
C ARG A 332 18.80 -2.88 -21.96
N THR A 333 18.97 -1.89 -22.82
CA THR A 333 18.08 -1.54 -23.93
C THR A 333 18.89 -1.53 -25.23
N THR A 334 18.38 -2.19 -26.26
CA THR A 334 18.87 -2.10 -27.64
C THR A 334 17.68 -1.79 -28.55
N GLU A 335 17.90 -1.67 -29.86
CA GLU A 335 16.81 -1.43 -30.82
C GLU A 335 15.66 -2.44 -30.73
N LYS A 336 15.96 -3.70 -30.36
CA LYS A 336 14.97 -4.80 -30.32
C LYS A 336 14.77 -5.43 -28.96
N LEU A 337 15.72 -5.28 -28.04
CA LEU A 337 15.71 -5.96 -26.75
C LEU A 337 15.70 -4.95 -25.61
N ASN A 338 14.75 -5.12 -24.71
CA ASN A 338 14.75 -4.52 -23.37
C ASN A 338 14.84 -5.64 -22.34
N LEU A 339 15.81 -5.56 -21.45
CA LEU A 339 16.09 -6.53 -20.39
C LEU A 339 16.19 -5.80 -19.06
N GLN A 340 15.56 -6.34 -18.02
CA GLN A 340 15.76 -5.93 -16.64
C GLN A 340 15.98 -7.16 -15.77
N VAL A 341 17.01 -7.13 -14.90
CA VAL A 341 17.28 -8.18 -13.90
C VAL A 341 17.44 -7.50 -12.56
N SER A 342 16.68 -7.93 -11.58
CA SER A 342 16.52 -7.23 -10.31
C SER A 342 16.48 -8.21 -9.13
N PRO A 343 17.61 -8.50 -8.47
CA PRO A 343 17.58 -9.03 -7.11
C PRO A 343 17.02 -7.99 -6.15
N TYR A 344 16.28 -8.48 -5.15
CA TYR A 344 15.67 -7.62 -4.12
C TYR A 344 15.65 -8.29 -2.77
N PHE A 345 15.53 -7.46 -1.74
CA PHE A 345 15.45 -7.86 -0.34
C PHE A 345 14.44 -6.98 0.38
N ARG A 346 13.68 -7.57 1.32
CA ARG A 346 12.78 -6.85 2.22
C ARG A 346 12.84 -7.47 3.61
N TYR A 347 12.82 -6.62 4.63
CA TYR A 347 12.62 -6.95 6.03
C TYR A 347 11.48 -6.09 6.57
N GLY A 348 10.57 -6.69 7.35
CA GLY A 348 9.53 -5.99 8.07
C GLY A 348 9.36 -6.58 9.46
N ARG A 349 8.90 -5.74 10.41
CA ARG A 349 8.62 -6.11 11.78
C ARG A 349 7.47 -5.28 12.32
N ILE A 350 6.55 -5.95 13.00
CA ILE A 350 5.54 -5.35 13.86
C ILE A 350 5.81 -5.84 15.28
N ASP A 351 5.75 -4.93 16.26
CA ASP A 351 5.98 -5.20 17.68
C ASP A 351 4.85 -4.51 18.46
N TYR A 352 3.83 -5.28 18.83
CA TYR A 352 2.70 -4.81 19.63
C TYR A 352 3.00 -5.00 21.11
N THR A 353 2.97 -3.91 21.88
CA THR A 353 3.24 -3.87 23.32
C THR A 353 1.97 -3.52 24.08
N PRO A 354 1.45 -4.43 24.93
CA PRO A 354 0.22 -4.24 25.70
C PRO A 354 0.43 -3.41 26.96
N ASP A 355 -0.63 -2.75 27.43
CA ASP A 355 -0.78 -2.28 28.80
C ASP A 355 -1.29 -3.41 29.71
N ARG A 356 -0.37 -4.21 30.18
CA ARG A 356 -0.62 -5.51 30.80
C ARG A 356 -1.79 -5.53 31.80
N ASP A 357 -1.78 -4.64 32.79
CA ASP A 357 -2.74 -4.72 33.89
C ASP A 357 -4.12 -4.18 33.46
N ARG A 358 -4.16 -3.12 32.65
CA ARG A 358 -5.42 -2.59 32.13
C ARG A 358 -6.03 -3.50 31.09
N ASP A 359 -5.25 -4.08 30.20
CA ASP A 359 -5.72 -5.09 29.26
C ASP A 359 -6.37 -6.29 29.97
N LEU A 360 -5.71 -6.79 31.00
CA LEU A 360 -6.27 -7.87 31.81
C LEU A 360 -7.58 -7.47 32.48
N ILE A 361 -7.70 -6.23 33.01
CA ILE A 361 -8.91 -5.74 33.66
C ILE A 361 -10.05 -5.60 32.65
N TYR A 362 -9.79 -4.97 31.50
CA TYR A 362 -10.83 -4.56 30.55
C TYR A 362 -11.12 -5.58 29.47
N GLN A 363 -10.14 -6.36 29.07
CA GLN A 363 -10.22 -7.30 27.96
C GLN A 363 -10.07 -8.76 28.39
N GLY A 364 -9.57 -9.01 29.62
CA GLY A 364 -9.29 -10.36 30.11
C GLY A 364 -8.07 -11.03 29.45
N VAL A 365 -7.35 -10.30 28.59
CA VAL A 365 -6.20 -10.78 27.83
C VAL A 365 -5.19 -9.65 27.72
N SER A 366 -3.92 -9.96 27.91
CA SER A 366 -2.81 -9.06 27.61
C SER A 366 -1.79 -9.84 26.77
N GLU A 367 -1.51 -9.37 25.57
CA GLU A 367 -0.69 -10.08 24.58
C GLU A 367 0.41 -9.19 24.03
N HIS A 368 1.66 -9.54 24.30
CA HIS A 368 2.80 -8.97 23.61
C HIS A 368 3.08 -9.82 22.39
N GLU A 369 3.11 -9.20 21.22
CA GLU A 369 3.29 -9.89 19.97
C GLU A 369 4.36 -9.24 19.11
N VAL A 370 5.25 -10.08 18.59
CA VAL A 370 6.29 -9.68 17.65
C VAL A 370 6.16 -10.55 16.40
N ASN A 371 5.88 -9.90 15.29
CA ASN A 371 5.90 -10.55 13.99
C ASN A 371 6.98 -9.92 13.12
N ASP A 372 7.92 -10.73 12.65
CA ASP A 372 8.92 -10.29 11.69
C ASP A 372 9.00 -11.21 10.47
N PHE A 373 9.30 -10.63 9.33
CA PHE A 373 9.50 -11.37 8.10
C PHE A 373 10.71 -10.86 7.33
N THR A 374 11.32 -11.78 6.60
CA THR A 374 12.44 -11.50 5.69
C THR A 374 12.16 -12.14 4.36
N THR A 375 12.17 -11.34 3.29
CA THR A 375 12.00 -11.82 1.92
C THR A 375 13.24 -11.50 1.09
N GLY A 376 13.78 -12.50 0.41
CA GLY A 376 14.81 -12.34 -0.60
C GLY A 376 14.36 -12.94 -1.93
N GLY A 377 14.57 -12.23 -3.02
CA GLY A 377 14.12 -12.69 -4.32
C GLY A 377 14.86 -12.09 -5.51
N MET A 378 14.51 -12.58 -6.69
CA MET A 378 15.02 -12.08 -7.96
C MET A 378 13.92 -12.11 -9.01
N GLN A 379 13.85 -11.05 -9.80
CA GLN A 379 12.99 -10.92 -10.97
C GLN A 379 13.86 -10.65 -12.20
N ALA A 380 13.54 -11.30 -13.32
CA ALA A 380 14.16 -11.04 -14.61
C ALA A 380 13.09 -10.99 -15.69
N ASP A 381 13.05 -9.92 -16.45
CA ASP A 381 12.06 -9.68 -17.50
C ASP A 381 12.72 -9.17 -18.76
N LEU A 382 12.23 -9.65 -19.88
CA LEU A 382 12.66 -9.18 -21.20
C LEU A 382 11.47 -8.87 -22.11
N SER A 383 11.68 -7.93 -23.03
CA SER A 383 10.83 -7.66 -24.17
C SER A 383 11.69 -7.67 -25.43
N TYR A 384 11.30 -8.42 -26.45
CA TYR A 384 12.05 -8.58 -27.68
C TYR A 384 11.15 -8.44 -28.91
N ASP A 385 11.47 -7.49 -29.78
CA ASP A 385 10.77 -7.30 -31.05
C ASP A 385 11.27 -8.35 -32.06
N ILE A 386 10.60 -9.53 -32.05
CA ILE A 386 10.98 -10.69 -32.86
C ILE A 386 10.66 -10.49 -34.36
N ALA A 387 9.61 -9.72 -34.66
CA ALA A 387 9.17 -9.37 -36.01
C ALA A 387 8.41 -8.02 -35.96
N PRO A 388 8.15 -7.37 -37.13
CA PRO A 388 7.48 -6.06 -37.19
C PRO A 388 6.11 -5.98 -36.49
N HIS A 389 5.43 -7.12 -36.34
CA HIS A 389 4.10 -7.21 -35.75
C HIS A 389 4.07 -8.02 -34.44
N HIS A 390 5.22 -8.50 -33.97
CA HIS A 390 5.31 -9.39 -32.80
C HIS A 390 6.34 -8.88 -31.81
N THR A 391 5.90 -8.61 -30.59
CA THR A 391 6.77 -8.31 -29.45
C THR A 391 6.62 -9.42 -28.43
N LEU A 392 7.63 -10.27 -28.34
CA LEU A 392 7.70 -11.35 -27.35
C LEU A 392 8.15 -10.80 -26.01
N ARG A 393 7.44 -11.17 -24.92
CA ARG A 393 7.87 -10.90 -23.56
C ARG A 393 7.98 -12.20 -22.79
N ALA A 394 9.02 -12.30 -21.97
CA ALA A 394 9.21 -13.46 -21.09
C ALA A 394 9.85 -13.00 -19.79
N GLY A 395 9.61 -13.73 -18.72
CA GLY A 395 10.23 -13.42 -17.44
C GLY A 395 10.15 -14.55 -16.44
N LEU A 396 10.97 -14.40 -15.41
CA LEU A 396 11.10 -15.30 -14.28
C LEU A 396 11.06 -14.49 -12.99
N LEU A 397 10.39 -15.07 -11.98
CA LEU A 397 10.41 -14.53 -10.62
C LEU A 397 10.58 -15.69 -9.64
N GLY A 398 11.41 -15.49 -8.63
CA GLY A 398 11.55 -16.40 -7.51
C GLY A 398 11.84 -15.64 -6.24
N GLN A 399 11.13 -15.97 -5.16
CA GLN A 399 11.36 -15.40 -3.84
C GLN A 399 11.18 -16.43 -2.73
N TYR A 400 11.90 -16.22 -1.65
CA TYR A 400 11.79 -16.95 -0.40
C TYR A 400 11.44 -15.97 0.71
N THR A 401 10.41 -16.29 1.48
CA THR A 401 10.00 -15.53 2.67
C THR A 401 10.13 -16.41 3.90
N SER A 402 10.77 -15.89 4.94
CA SER A 402 10.78 -16.46 6.29
C SER A 402 10.02 -15.52 7.20
N GLU A 403 9.07 -16.06 7.96
CA GLU A 403 8.26 -15.35 8.94
C GLU A 403 8.50 -15.95 10.32
N ARG A 404 8.48 -15.11 11.34
CA ARG A 404 8.55 -15.49 12.75
C ARG A 404 7.49 -14.71 13.52
N LEU A 405 6.67 -15.45 14.26
CA LEU A 405 5.66 -14.92 15.16
C LEU A 405 5.98 -15.38 16.58
N ASP A 406 6.28 -14.43 17.45
CA ASP A 406 6.53 -14.64 18.89
C ASP A 406 5.40 -13.96 19.68
N THR A 407 4.67 -14.75 20.49
CA THR A 407 3.63 -14.23 21.39
C THR A 407 3.91 -14.58 22.85
N ASP A 408 3.62 -13.62 23.75
CA ASP A 408 3.64 -13.78 25.21
C ASP A 408 2.31 -13.27 25.77
N THR A 409 1.38 -14.18 25.93
CA THR A 409 -0.03 -13.87 26.26
C THR A 409 -0.33 -14.23 27.71
N LEU A 410 -1.02 -13.33 28.40
CA LEU A 410 -1.68 -13.54 29.67
C LEU A 410 -3.19 -13.58 29.46
N ALA A 411 -3.85 -14.66 29.90
CA ALA A 411 -5.31 -14.79 29.82
C ALA A 411 -5.84 -15.58 31.02
N PHE A 412 -7.08 -15.28 31.43
CA PHE A 412 -7.68 -15.92 32.59
C PHE A 412 -8.28 -17.29 32.23
N PRO A 413 -8.20 -18.30 33.12
CA PRO A 413 -9.00 -19.49 33.02
C PRO A 413 -10.50 -19.15 33.08
N VAL A 414 -11.29 -19.84 32.26
CA VAL A 414 -12.76 -19.70 32.22
C VAL A 414 -13.46 -21.04 32.37
N ASP A 415 -14.72 -21.01 32.86
CA ASP A 415 -15.63 -22.14 32.84
C ASP A 415 -16.25 -22.37 31.44
N GLU A 416 -17.13 -23.37 31.32
CA GLU A 416 -17.84 -23.69 30.06
C GLU A 416 -18.77 -22.54 29.59
N ALA A 417 -19.16 -21.64 30.50
CA ALA A 417 -19.99 -20.48 30.18
C ALA A 417 -19.14 -19.22 29.83
N GLY A 418 -17.80 -19.33 29.85
CA GLY A 418 -16.88 -18.22 29.59
C GLY A 418 -16.63 -17.31 30.78
N ASN A 419 -17.11 -17.65 32.01
CA ASN A 419 -16.89 -16.84 33.19
C ASN A 419 -15.48 -17.09 33.75
N GLN A 420 -14.82 -16.02 34.20
CA GLN A 420 -13.51 -16.10 34.86
C GLN A 420 -13.57 -16.97 36.12
N THR A 421 -12.67 -17.94 36.24
CA THR A 421 -12.59 -18.89 37.39
C THR A 421 -11.39 -18.63 38.32
N SER A 422 -10.46 -17.76 37.94
CA SER A 422 -9.27 -17.39 38.74
C SER A 422 -8.89 -15.95 38.44
N ASP A 423 -8.46 -15.20 39.44
CA ASP A 423 -7.86 -13.86 39.33
C ASP A 423 -6.37 -13.91 38.95
N ILE A 424 -5.78 -15.11 38.84
CA ILE A 424 -4.40 -15.31 38.39
C ILE A 424 -4.44 -15.70 36.94
N ALA A 425 -3.93 -14.81 36.06
CA ALA A 425 -3.79 -15.05 34.64
C ALA A 425 -2.76 -16.16 34.36
N LYS A 426 -3.08 -17.03 33.41
CA LYS A 426 -2.18 -18.04 32.87
C LYS A 426 -1.30 -17.39 31.78
N ARG A 427 0.02 -17.58 31.90
CA ARG A 427 0.96 -17.14 30.85
C ARG A 427 1.15 -18.23 29.79
N MET A 428 1.05 -17.85 28.54
CA MET A 428 1.23 -18.72 27.39
C MET A 428 2.23 -18.07 26.43
N ILE A 429 3.30 -18.80 26.13
CA ILE A 429 4.32 -18.38 25.17
C ILE A 429 4.18 -19.27 23.95
N ASP A 430 4.04 -18.67 22.79
CA ASP A 430 4.04 -19.38 21.51
C ASP A 430 4.99 -18.71 20.52
N ASN A 431 5.97 -19.46 20.05
CA ASN A 431 6.97 -18.99 19.11
C ASN A 431 6.87 -19.92 17.90
N THR A 432 6.37 -19.36 16.81
CA THR A 432 6.17 -20.09 15.56
C THR A 432 6.98 -19.46 14.44
N GLY A 433 7.34 -20.29 13.47
CA GLY A 433 8.04 -19.84 12.27
C GLY A 433 7.46 -20.53 11.06
N ASN A 434 7.24 -19.74 10.02
CA ASN A 434 6.76 -20.19 8.73
C ASN A 434 7.77 -19.81 7.64
N TRP A 435 7.65 -20.48 6.52
CA TRP A 435 8.39 -20.12 5.32
C TRP A 435 7.49 -20.29 4.10
N SER A 436 7.76 -19.51 3.07
CA SER A 436 7.15 -19.69 1.77
C SER A 436 8.14 -19.46 0.63
N VAL A 437 7.88 -20.14 -0.48
CA VAL A 437 8.55 -19.92 -1.76
C VAL A 437 7.48 -19.62 -2.79
N GLU A 438 7.64 -18.50 -3.46
CA GLU A 438 6.87 -18.15 -4.66
C GLU A 438 7.79 -18.16 -5.87
N ALA A 439 7.41 -18.87 -6.91
CA ALA A 439 8.14 -18.90 -8.17
C ALA A 439 7.18 -18.83 -9.36
N GLY A 440 7.55 -18.05 -10.36
CA GLY A 440 6.73 -17.86 -11.56
C GLY A 440 7.56 -17.70 -12.81
N ALA A 441 7.05 -18.22 -13.92
CA ALA A 441 7.61 -18.03 -15.25
C ALA A 441 6.50 -17.71 -16.25
N TYR A 442 6.74 -16.78 -17.16
CA TYR A 442 5.76 -16.45 -18.19
C TYR A 442 6.41 -16.23 -19.55
N ILE A 443 5.59 -16.44 -20.58
CA ILE A 443 5.85 -16.04 -21.95
C ILE A 443 4.56 -15.49 -22.57
N GLN A 444 4.65 -14.39 -23.29
CA GLN A 444 3.52 -13.77 -23.98
C GLN A 444 3.97 -13.08 -25.27
N ASP A 445 3.05 -12.97 -26.21
CA ASP A 445 3.24 -12.24 -27.46
C ASP A 445 2.21 -11.13 -27.61
N GLU A 446 2.67 -9.95 -27.97
CA GLU A 446 1.85 -8.84 -28.44
C GLU A 446 1.84 -8.90 -29.96
N TYR A 447 0.74 -9.43 -30.52
CA TYR A 447 0.54 -9.55 -31.96
C TYR A 447 -0.31 -8.40 -32.51
N LYS A 448 0.31 -7.49 -33.24
CA LYS A 448 -0.37 -6.41 -33.99
C LYS A 448 -0.94 -6.96 -35.28
N ILE A 449 -2.16 -7.52 -35.22
CA ILE A 449 -2.86 -8.13 -36.37
C ILE A 449 -3.03 -7.10 -37.48
N THR A 450 -3.44 -5.89 -37.12
CA THR A 450 -3.51 -4.72 -37.98
C THR A 450 -3.01 -3.49 -37.23
N HIS A 451 -2.96 -2.33 -37.89
CA HIS A 451 -2.59 -1.07 -37.24
C HIS A 451 -3.57 -0.64 -36.11
N ASN A 452 -4.78 -1.18 -36.07
CA ASN A 452 -5.84 -0.84 -35.11
C ASN A 452 -6.35 -2.03 -34.30
N LEU A 453 -5.81 -3.24 -34.49
CA LEU A 453 -6.19 -4.44 -33.74
C LEU A 453 -4.95 -5.15 -33.24
N THR A 454 -4.85 -5.24 -31.92
CA THR A 454 -3.77 -5.95 -31.21
C THR A 454 -4.36 -7.10 -30.41
N PHE A 455 -3.74 -8.25 -30.47
CA PHE A 455 -4.05 -9.42 -29.67
C PHE A 455 -2.85 -9.80 -28.81
N ASN A 456 -3.04 -9.78 -27.49
CA ASN A 456 -2.03 -10.16 -26.52
C ASN A 456 -2.42 -11.52 -25.97
N TYR A 457 -1.54 -12.49 -26.04
CA TYR A 457 -1.78 -13.82 -25.49
C TYR A 457 -0.52 -14.39 -24.88
N GLY A 458 -0.71 -15.16 -23.84
CA GLY A 458 0.42 -15.73 -23.13
C GLY A 458 0.00 -16.79 -22.13
N ILE A 459 1.00 -17.35 -21.52
CA ILE A 459 0.85 -18.37 -20.51
C ILE A 459 1.82 -18.10 -19.38
N ARG A 460 1.36 -18.36 -18.16
CA ARG A 460 2.17 -18.24 -16.95
C ARG A 460 2.05 -19.51 -16.14
N TYR A 461 3.16 -19.98 -15.61
CA TYR A 461 3.19 -21.02 -14.58
C TYR A 461 3.62 -20.40 -13.26
N ASP A 462 2.82 -20.62 -12.22
CA ASP A 462 3.10 -20.19 -10.86
C ASP A 462 3.18 -21.39 -9.93
N ARG A 463 4.08 -21.30 -8.95
CA ARG A 463 4.29 -22.27 -7.89
C ARG A 463 4.35 -21.57 -6.56
N PHE A 464 3.60 -22.09 -5.59
CA PHE A 464 3.68 -21.73 -4.18
C PHE A 464 4.02 -22.97 -3.36
N ALA A 465 4.94 -22.84 -2.40
CA ALA A 465 5.26 -23.88 -1.44
C ALA A 465 5.51 -23.23 -0.08
N SER A 466 4.93 -23.76 0.97
CA SER A 466 5.07 -23.29 2.34
C SER A 466 5.09 -24.45 3.32
N SER A 467 5.17 -24.15 4.61
CA SER A 467 5.06 -25.15 5.68
C SER A 467 3.69 -25.86 5.72
N PHE A 468 2.65 -25.31 5.11
CA PHE A 468 1.26 -25.78 5.20
C PHE A 468 0.57 -26.01 3.85
N ASP A 469 1.11 -25.52 2.72
CA ASP A 469 0.52 -25.69 1.39
C ASP A 469 1.60 -25.83 0.30
N ASN A 470 1.27 -26.52 -0.80
CA ASN A 470 2.21 -26.77 -1.89
C ASN A 470 1.46 -26.96 -3.22
N GLU A 471 1.20 -25.86 -3.91
CA GLU A 471 0.38 -25.84 -5.12
C GLU A 471 1.04 -25.14 -6.31
N GLY A 472 0.57 -25.43 -7.51
CA GLY A 472 0.99 -24.76 -8.73
C GLY A 472 -0.11 -24.72 -9.77
N GLN A 473 -0.04 -23.76 -10.70
CA GLN A 473 -1.03 -23.58 -11.74
C GLN A 473 -0.42 -23.08 -13.04
N LEU A 474 -0.95 -23.59 -14.14
CA LEU A 474 -0.77 -23.01 -15.48
C LEU A 474 -1.93 -22.06 -15.78
N SER A 475 -1.61 -20.82 -16.11
CA SER A 475 -2.55 -19.70 -16.20
C SER A 475 -2.51 -19.08 -17.60
N PRO A 476 -3.39 -19.49 -18.53
CA PRO A 476 -3.53 -18.84 -19.82
C PRO A 476 -4.17 -17.45 -19.68
N ARG A 477 -3.77 -16.53 -20.56
CA ARG A 477 -4.26 -15.15 -20.62
C ARG A 477 -4.38 -14.69 -22.05
N ALA A 478 -5.43 -13.93 -22.37
CA ALA A 478 -5.67 -13.41 -23.70
C ALA A 478 -6.43 -12.08 -23.61
N ASN A 479 -5.92 -11.05 -24.26
CA ASN A 479 -6.52 -9.72 -24.32
C ASN A 479 -6.53 -9.23 -25.76
N MET A 480 -7.63 -8.64 -26.16
CA MET A 480 -7.80 -8.01 -27.47
C MET A 480 -8.05 -6.52 -27.28
N VAL A 481 -7.29 -5.70 -27.97
CA VAL A 481 -7.48 -4.24 -28.01
C VAL A 481 -7.78 -3.82 -29.44
N TRP A 482 -8.95 -3.22 -29.65
CA TRP A 482 -9.39 -2.75 -30.95
C TRP A 482 -9.63 -1.24 -30.92
N LYS A 483 -9.01 -0.53 -31.88
CA LYS A 483 -9.15 0.92 -32.08
C LYS A 483 -9.90 1.20 -33.39
N PRO A 484 -11.24 1.04 -33.40
CA PRO A 484 -12.04 1.23 -34.66
C PRO A 484 -11.92 2.66 -35.19
N SER A 485 -11.60 3.63 -34.33
CA SER A 485 -11.34 5.01 -34.71
C SER A 485 -10.17 5.59 -33.88
N ARG A 486 -9.77 6.81 -34.21
CA ARG A 486 -8.74 7.53 -33.41
C ARG A 486 -9.25 7.96 -32.03
N THR A 487 -10.56 7.93 -31.83
CA THR A 487 -11.22 8.39 -30.60
C THR A 487 -11.81 7.28 -29.76
N THR A 488 -11.86 6.05 -30.29
CA THR A 488 -12.47 4.89 -29.62
C THR A 488 -11.46 3.79 -29.44
N THR A 489 -11.33 3.28 -28.23
CA THR A 489 -10.58 2.07 -27.90
C THR A 489 -11.53 1.10 -27.20
N LEU A 490 -11.60 -0.13 -27.68
CA LEU A 490 -12.32 -1.24 -27.09
C LEU A 490 -11.32 -2.28 -26.60
N HIS A 491 -11.58 -2.90 -25.47
CA HIS A 491 -10.83 -4.07 -25.01
C HIS A 491 -11.78 -5.17 -24.54
N LEU A 492 -11.30 -6.39 -24.63
CA LEU A 492 -11.95 -7.60 -24.12
C LEU A 492 -10.87 -8.58 -23.71
N GLY A 493 -10.99 -9.17 -22.53
CA GLY A 493 -9.97 -10.05 -22.02
C GLY A 493 -10.50 -11.24 -21.23
N TYR A 494 -9.60 -12.22 -21.08
CA TYR A 494 -9.71 -13.37 -20.20
C TYR A 494 -8.39 -13.63 -19.53
N SER A 495 -8.41 -13.85 -18.21
CA SER A 495 -7.23 -14.22 -17.44
C SER A 495 -7.58 -15.28 -16.40
N ARG A 496 -6.69 -16.27 -16.26
CA ARG A 496 -6.69 -17.18 -15.12
C ARG A 496 -5.64 -16.73 -14.11
N TYR A 497 -6.02 -16.71 -12.82
CA TYR A 497 -5.17 -16.19 -11.76
C TYR A 497 -4.84 -17.24 -10.70
N PHE A 498 -3.73 -17.01 -10.03
CA PHE A 498 -3.18 -17.81 -8.94
C PHE A 498 -2.64 -16.84 -7.89
N ALA A 499 -3.27 -16.81 -6.69
CA ALA A 499 -2.89 -15.93 -5.60
C ALA A 499 -2.60 -16.74 -4.33
N PRO A 500 -1.33 -16.83 -3.94
CA PRO A 500 -0.94 -17.43 -2.67
C PRO A 500 -1.52 -16.66 -1.49
N PRO A 501 -1.89 -17.33 -0.38
CA PRO A 501 -2.20 -16.66 0.87
C PRO A 501 -0.92 -16.07 1.49
N SER A 502 -1.08 -15.12 2.42
CA SER A 502 0.00 -14.70 3.30
C SER A 502 0.58 -15.93 4.04
N PRO A 503 1.88 -15.98 4.33
CA PRO A 503 2.52 -17.09 5.04
C PRO A 503 2.07 -17.21 6.51
N GLN A 504 1.31 -16.25 7.03
CA GLN A 504 0.77 -16.28 8.39
C GLN A 504 -0.16 -17.47 8.60
N TYR A 505 0.14 -18.28 9.60
CA TYR A 505 -0.63 -19.48 9.92
C TYR A 505 -0.65 -19.76 11.42
N VAL A 506 -1.85 -19.84 11.98
CA VAL A 506 -2.06 -20.23 13.38
C VAL A 506 -2.17 -21.74 13.47
N TYR A 507 -1.24 -22.36 14.18
CA TYR A 507 -1.19 -23.83 14.30
C TYR A 507 -2.27 -24.36 15.26
N PRO A 508 -2.77 -25.60 15.06
CA PRO A 508 -3.69 -26.24 16.01
C PRO A 508 -3.11 -26.34 17.43
N SER A 509 -1.79 -26.47 17.58
CA SER A 509 -1.12 -26.44 18.88
C SER A 509 -1.24 -25.10 19.59
N THR A 510 -1.21 -23.99 18.86
CA THR A 510 -1.42 -22.64 19.38
C THR A 510 -2.85 -22.52 19.90
N LEU A 511 -3.88 -22.89 19.11
CA LEU A 511 -5.28 -22.88 19.53
C LEU A 511 -5.50 -23.71 20.81
N ALA A 512 -4.88 -24.87 20.91
CA ALA A 512 -4.99 -25.75 22.09
C ALA A 512 -4.40 -25.13 23.36
N ARG A 513 -3.38 -24.26 23.26
CA ARG A 513 -2.81 -23.53 24.40
C ARG A 513 -3.79 -22.53 25.00
N PHE A 514 -4.60 -21.88 24.16
CA PHE A 514 -5.59 -20.87 24.54
C PHE A 514 -6.93 -21.47 24.95
N ALA A 515 -7.18 -22.77 24.72
CA ALA A 515 -8.43 -23.41 25.08
C ALA A 515 -8.74 -23.28 26.58
N GLY A 516 -9.98 -22.94 26.94
CA GLY A 516 -10.43 -22.71 28.31
C GLY A 516 -9.89 -21.44 28.95
N THR A 517 -9.51 -20.44 28.16
CA THR A 517 -9.10 -19.11 28.62
C THR A 517 -9.94 -18.01 27.97
N THR A 518 -9.82 -16.79 28.48
CA THR A 518 -10.43 -15.59 27.90
C THR A 518 -9.95 -15.25 26.48
N ASN A 519 -8.86 -15.87 25.99
CA ASN A 519 -8.35 -15.76 24.62
C ASN A 519 -8.59 -17.05 23.80
N ALA A 520 -9.58 -17.87 24.16
CA ALA A 520 -9.90 -19.06 23.39
C ALA A 520 -10.49 -18.70 22.03
N ALA A 521 -10.14 -19.49 21.02
CA ALA A 521 -10.77 -19.39 19.70
C ALA A 521 -12.26 -19.72 19.77
N ALA A 522 -13.07 -19.17 18.85
CA ALA A 522 -14.51 -19.43 18.77
C ALA A 522 -14.83 -20.93 18.59
N ASN A 523 -13.93 -21.69 17.98
CA ASN A 523 -13.98 -23.14 17.88
C ASN A 523 -12.57 -23.71 17.62
N MET A 524 -12.44 -25.03 17.56
CA MET A 524 -11.15 -25.73 17.34
C MET A 524 -10.97 -26.28 15.92
N ILE A 525 -11.86 -25.92 14.99
CA ILE A 525 -11.76 -26.37 13.60
C ILE A 525 -10.73 -25.52 12.89
N ASN A 526 -9.66 -26.13 12.42
CA ASN A 526 -8.58 -25.44 11.73
C ASN A 526 -8.10 -26.23 10.51
N SER A 527 -8.21 -25.61 9.35
CA SER A 527 -7.63 -26.08 8.09
C SER A 527 -6.75 -24.99 7.53
N ALA A 528 -5.63 -25.37 6.92
CA ALA A 528 -4.71 -24.40 6.31
C ALA A 528 -5.36 -23.66 5.15
N THR A 529 -5.04 -22.38 5.03
CA THR A 529 -5.49 -21.54 3.93
C THR A 529 -4.80 -21.98 2.64
N LYS A 530 -5.59 -22.08 1.57
CA LYS A 530 -5.16 -22.55 0.26
C LYS A 530 -4.92 -21.39 -0.70
N VAL A 531 -4.20 -21.71 -1.77
CA VAL A 531 -4.01 -20.77 -2.88
C VAL A 531 -5.34 -20.49 -3.57
N GLU A 532 -5.69 -19.21 -3.69
CA GLU A 532 -6.84 -18.79 -4.50
C GLU A 532 -6.59 -19.03 -5.99
N LYS A 533 -7.59 -19.59 -6.68
CA LYS A 533 -7.59 -19.82 -8.13
C LYS A 533 -8.83 -19.21 -8.74
N SER A 534 -8.67 -18.29 -9.70
CA SER A 534 -9.81 -17.62 -10.28
C SER A 534 -9.75 -17.50 -11.80
N ASN A 535 -10.92 -17.38 -12.41
CA ASN A 535 -11.10 -17.00 -13.79
C ASN A 535 -11.72 -15.61 -13.83
N TYR A 536 -11.20 -14.76 -14.69
CA TYR A 536 -11.58 -13.37 -14.81
C TYR A 536 -11.89 -13.03 -16.26
N VAL A 537 -12.95 -12.30 -16.50
CA VAL A 537 -13.29 -11.69 -17.80
C VAL A 537 -13.61 -10.23 -17.59
N ASP A 538 -13.17 -9.40 -18.51
CA ASP A 538 -13.59 -8.00 -18.57
C ASP A 538 -13.71 -7.51 -20.00
N GLY A 539 -14.37 -6.37 -20.17
CA GLY A 539 -14.43 -5.65 -21.41
C GLY A 539 -14.86 -4.22 -21.17
N GLY A 540 -14.33 -3.33 -21.99
CA GLY A 540 -14.59 -1.91 -21.80
C GLY A 540 -14.37 -1.07 -23.06
N ILE A 541 -14.75 0.19 -22.90
CA ILE A 541 -14.62 1.22 -23.91
C ILE A 541 -13.99 2.48 -23.32
N LEU A 542 -12.98 3.01 -24.00
CA LEU A 542 -12.52 4.38 -23.83
C LEU A 542 -12.97 5.18 -25.05
N GLN A 543 -13.75 6.24 -24.82
CA GLN A 543 -14.25 7.13 -25.86
C GLN A 543 -13.77 8.56 -25.61
N ARG A 544 -13.00 9.12 -26.52
CA ARG A 544 -12.70 10.55 -26.57
C ARG A 544 -13.85 11.25 -27.28
N ILE A 545 -14.62 12.04 -26.54
CA ILE A 545 -15.75 12.80 -27.07
C ILE A 545 -15.23 14.05 -27.80
N THR A 546 -14.28 14.75 -27.16
CA THR A 546 -13.49 15.84 -27.73
C THR A 546 -12.01 15.62 -27.45
N PRO A 547 -11.07 16.42 -27.98
CA PRO A 547 -9.66 16.32 -27.60
C PRO A 547 -9.41 16.51 -26.09
N GLU A 548 -10.29 17.26 -25.42
CA GLU A 548 -10.20 17.61 -24.00
C GLU A 548 -11.02 16.69 -23.10
N PHE A 549 -12.04 15.98 -23.63
CA PHE A 549 -12.99 15.20 -22.83
C PHE A 549 -13.02 13.74 -23.26
N GLN A 550 -12.78 12.86 -22.30
CA GLN A 550 -12.87 11.42 -22.47
C GLN A 550 -13.71 10.76 -21.38
N ILE A 551 -14.29 9.63 -21.72
CA ILE A 551 -15.02 8.74 -20.82
C ILE A 551 -14.49 7.33 -20.97
N THR A 552 -14.56 6.55 -19.87
CA THR A 552 -14.32 5.11 -19.83
C THR A 552 -15.55 4.41 -19.24
N LEU A 553 -15.83 3.22 -19.71
CA LEU A 553 -16.83 2.32 -19.15
C LEU A 553 -16.28 0.90 -19.24
N ASP A 554 -16.18 0.24 -18.09
CA ASP A 554 -15.64 -1.10 -17.96
C ASP A 554 -16.64 -1.98 -17.20
N ALA A 555 -16.73 -3.26 -17.58
CA ALA A 555 -17.53 -4.26 -16.88
C ALA A 555 -16.72 -5.54 -16.73
N TYR A 556 -16.84 -6.19 -15.58
CA TYR A 556 -16.03 -7.34 -15.24
C TYR A 556 -16.78 -8.40 -14.43
N ALA A 557 -16.26 -9.64 -14.48
CA ALA A 557 -16.71 -10.74 -13.66
C ALA A 557 -15.55 -11.69 -13.32
N LYS A 558 -15.49 -12.12 -12.04
CA LYS A 558 -14.53 -13.07 -11.49
C LYS A 558 -15.27 -14.23 -10.83
N TRP A 559 -14.75 -15.43 -11.01
CA TRP A 559 -15.16 -16.65 -10.31
C TRP A 559 -13.94 -17.26 -9.65
N ALA A 560 -13.97 -17.36 -8.31
CA ALA A 560 -12.86 -17.84 -7.51
C ALA A 560 -13.20 -19.15 -6.78
N HIS A 561 -12.20 -20.00 -6.66
CA HIS A 561 -12.12 -21.09 -5.70
C HIS A 561 -11.09 -20.71 -4.65
N ASP A 562 -11.40 -21.04 -3.38
CA ASP A 562 -10.57 -20.72 -2.23
C ASP A 562 -10.28 -19.22 -2.15
N LEU A 563 -11.34 -18.38 -2.36
CA LEU A 563 -11.24 -16.93 -2.32
C LEU A 563 -10.69 -16.50 -0.95
N THR A 564 -9.52 -15.88 -0.97
CA THR A 564 -8.82 -15.47 0.26
C THR A 564 -9.41 -14.20 0.82
N ASP A 565 -9.51 -14.16 2.14
CA ASP A 565 -9.89 -13.00 2.94
C ASP A 565 -9.04 -12.99 4.22
N LEU A 566 -9.09 -11.93 5.02
CA LEU A 566 -8.32 -11.79 6.24
C LEU A 566 -9.25 -11.69 7.45
N GLY A 567 -8.85 -12.33 8.52
CA GLY A 567 -9.49 -12.23 9.83
C GLY A 567 -8.43 -12.08 10.90
N GLN A 568 -8.85 -11.91 12.14
CA GLN A 568 -7.96 -11.69 13.28
C GLN A 568 -8.11 -12.81 14.31
N PHE A 569 -6.98 -13.22 14.90
CA PHE A 569 -6.95 -14.08 16.07
C PHE A 569 -6.06 -13.47 17.15
N GLY A 570 -6.54 -13.49 18.40
CA GLY A 570 -5.86 -12.80 19.49
C GLY A 570 -6.29 -11.33 19.62
N ARG A 571 -5.60 -10.59 20.46
CA ARG A 571 -5.88 -9.16 20.74
C ARG A 571 -4.94 -8.22 20.00
N ALA A 572 -3.77 -8.70 19.58
CA ALA A 572 -2.88 -7.93 18.71
C ALA A 572 -3.50 -7.77 17.31
N VAL A 573 -3.19 -6.68 16.64
CA VAL A 573 -3.72 -6.40 15.30
C VAL A 573 -2.90 -7.16 14.26
N ILE A 574 -2.85 -8.50 14.39
CA ILE A 574 -2.26 -9.37 13.38
C ILE A 574 -3.36 -10.16 12.68
N LEU A 575 -3.40 -9.99 11.38
CA LEU A 575 -4.40 -10.60 10.53
C LEU A 575 -3.94 -11.99 10.09
N ALA A 576 -4.80 -12.98 10.20
CA ALA A 576 -4.58 -14.33 9.72
C ALA A 576 -5.50 -14.64 8.53
N PRO A 577 -4.96 -15.14 7.40
CA PRO A 577 -5.77 -15.40 6.22
C PRO A 577 -6.72 -16.59 6.43
N PHE A 578 -7.91 -16.47 5.88
CA PHE A 578 -8.86 -17.56 5.72
C PHE A 578 -9.39 -17.60 4.28
N SER A 579 -10.14 -18.62 3.90
CA SER A 579 -10.69 -18.70 2.55
C SER A 579 -12.14 -19.18 2.53
N TYR A 580 -12.90 -18.61 1.60
CA TYR A 580 -14.18 -19.10 1.16
C TYR A 580 -13.99 -20.10 0.02
N LYS A 581 -14.62 -21.25 0.09
CA LYS A 581 -14.54 -22.30 -0.94
C LYS A 581 -14.96 -21.80 -2.33
N ARG A 582 -15.88 -20.85 -2.39
CA ARG A 582 -16.34 -20.23 -3.64
C ARG A 582 -16.58 -18.75 -3.45
N GLY A 583 -16.08 -17.97 -4.39
CA GLY A 583 -16.30 -16.54 -4.47
C GLY A 583 -16.69 -16.08 -5.88
N ARG A 584 -17.43 -14.97 -5.95
CA ARG A 584 -17.76 -14.26 -7.19
C ARG A 584 -17.67 -12.77 -6.94
N VAL A 585 -17.07 -12.06 -7.87
CA VAL A 585 -17.00 -10.60 -7.89
C VAL A 585 -17.41 -10.14 -9.28
N TYR A 586 -18.33 -9.18 -9.37
CA TYR A 586 -18.69 -8.57 -10.65
C TYR A 586 -19.07 -7.12 -10.44
N GLY A 587 -18.92 -6.33 -11.49
CA GLY A 587 -19.23 -4.90 -11.38
C GLY A 587 -19.05 -4.15 -12.69
N ALA A 588 -19.25 -2.84 -12.57
CA ALA A 588 -19.03 -1.90 -13.65
C ALA A 588 -18.42 -0.61 -13.11
N GLU A 589 -17.53 -0.01 -13.88
CA GLU A 589 -16.81 1.21 -13.54
C GLU A 589 -16.99 2.23 -14.64
N PHE A 590 -17.28 3.46 -14.26
CA PHE A 590 -17.36 4.62 -15.13
C PHE A 590 -16.31 5.64 -14.71
N GLY A 591 -15.55 6.13 -15.69
CA GLY A 591 -14.59 7.20 -15.49
C GLY A 591 -14.81 8.33 -16.49
N SER A 592 -14.54 9.55 -16.08
CA SER A 592 -14.56 10.71 -16.97
C SER A 592 -13.44 11.68 -16.61
N SER A 593 -12.84 12.29 -17.61
CA SER A 593 -11.86 13.36 -17.43
C SER A 593 -11.96 14.43 -18.50
N TRP A 594 -11.82 15.67 -18.08
CA TRP A 594 -11.83 16.85 -18.96
C TRP A 594 -10.72 17.81 -18.58
N ARG A 595 -9.94 18.26 -19.57
CA ARG A 595 -8.89 19.26 -19.39
C ARG A 595 -9.00 20.32 -20.47
N HIS A 596 -9.10 21.58 -20.05
CA HIS A 596 -9.09 22.72 -20.98
C HIS A 596 -8.46 23.95 -20.34
N GLY A 597 -7.36 24.43 -20.92
CA GLY A 597 -6.60 25.54 -20.38
C GLY A 597 -6.12 25.27 -18.95
N PRO A 598 -6.45 26.13 -17.97
CA PRO A 598 -6.05 25.96 -16.58
C PRO A 598 -6.95 24.97 -15.80
N TRP A 599 -8.05 24.50 -16.39
CA TRP A 599 -9.05 23.67 -15.72
C TRP A 599 -8.84 22.19 -15.98
N SER A 600 -9.01 21.40 -14.94
CA SER A 600 -9.07 19.94 -15.01
C SER A 600 -10.23 19.47 -14.12
N LEU A 601 -11.06 18.56 -14.69
CA LEU A 601 -12.16 17.91 -13.98
C LEU A 601 -12.03 16.40 -14.15
N PHE A 602 -12.40 15.65 -13.14
CA PHE A 602 -12.59 14.20 -13.24
C PHE A 602 -13.82 13.78 -12.46
N GLY A 603 -14.38 12.63 -12.81
CA GLY A 603 -15.46 12.01 -12.07
C GLY A 603 -15.44 10.50 -12.33
N ASN A 604 -15.54 9.72 -11.26
CA ASN A 604 -15.54 8.27 -11.29
C ASN A 604 -16.73 7.74 -10.51
N PHE A 605 -17.29 6.62 -10.98
CA PHE A 605 -18.33 5.90 -10.28
C PHE A 605 -18.08 4.40 -10.45
N SER A 606 -18.26 3.63 -9.39
CA SER A 606 -18.14 2.17 -9.42
C SER A 606 -19.32 1.51 -8.74
N TYR A 607 -19.78 0.44 -9.35
CA TYR A 607 -20.68 -0.55 -8.77
C TYR A 607 -19.95 -1.88 -8.66
N VAL A 608 -19.90 -2.48 -7.46
CA VAL A 608 -19.30 -3.79 -7.22
C VAL A 608 -20.24 -4.66 -6.41
N LYS A 609 -20.34 -5.92 -6.77
CA LYS A 609 -21.04 -6.93 -5.98
C LYS A 609 -20.17 -8.17 -5.80
N THR A 610 -19.95 -8.51 -4.54
CA THR A 610 -19.26 -9.73 -4.13
C THR A 610 -20.25 -10.77 -3.65
N SER A 611 -19.85 -12.03 -3.66
CA SER A 611 -20.60 -13.13 -3.11
C SER A 611 -19.64 -14.25 -2.74
N ALA A 612 -19.59 -14.63 -1.46
CA ALA A 612 -18.72 -15.68 -0.95
C ALA A 612 -19.54 -16.72 -0.18
N ARG A 613 -19.06 -17.96 -0.13
CA ARG A 613 -19.78 -19.08 0.50
C ARG A 613 -18.82 -20.16 0.97
N ASP A 614 -19.17 -20.77 2.13
CA ASP A 614 -18.53 -21.95 2.71
C ASP A 614 -17.06 -21.71 3.08
N ILE A 615 -16.83 -21.25 4.32
CA ILE A 615 -15.47 -21.05 4.85
C ILE A 615 -14.81 -22.42 5.03
N ASN A 616 -13.67 -22.65 4.36
CA ASN A 616 -13.00 -23.92 4.32
C ASN A 616 -11.57 -23.91 4.87
N SER A 617 -11.12 -22.77 5.41
CA SER A 617 -9.84 -22.68 6.12
C SER A 617 -9.95 -21.73 7.32
N ALA A 618 -9.06 -21.88 8.30
CA ALA A 618 -8.99 -21.06 9.52
C ALA A 618 -10.35 -20.82 10.19
N GLN A 619 -11.20 -21.86 10.24
CA GLN A 619 -12.57 -21.78 10.73
C GLN A 619 -12.66 -21.42 12.22
N TYR A 620 -11.59 -21.58 12.97
CA TYR A 620 -11.48 -21.21 14.38
C TYR A 620 -11.80 -19.72 14.66
N GLN A 621 -11.74 -18.86 13.65
CA GLN A 621 -12.03 -17.43 13.74
C GLN A 621 -13.54 -17.11 13.84
N PHE A 622 -14.40 -18.06 13.54
CA PHE A 622 -15.85 -17.87 13.38
C PHE A 622 -16.67 -18.72 14.35
N ASP A 623 -17.80 -18.21 14.81
CA ASP A 623 -18.75 -19.00 15.56
C ASP A 623 -19.34 -20.15 14.72
N LEU A 624 -19.67 -21.26 15.36
CA LEU A 624 -20.25 -22.43 14.66
C LEU A 624 -21.60 -22.10 13.99
N ALA A 625 -22.38 -21.17 14.56
CA ALA A 625 -23.63 -20.71 13.97
C ALA A 625 -23.38 -19.89 12.70
N GLU A 626 -22.36 -19.05 12.72
CA GLU A 626 -21.93 -18.25 11.57
C GLU A 626 -21.39 -19.14 10.45
N LEU A 627 -20.53 -20.11 10.77
CA LEU A 627 -20.04 -21.11 9.80
C LEU A 627 -21.20 -21.88 9.16
N ALA A 628 -22.21 -22.29 9.95
CA ALA A 628 -23.40 -22.98 9.44
C ALA A 628 -24.24 -22.08 8.52
N TYR A 629 -24.37 -20.80 8.85
CA TYR A 629 -25.07 -19.83 8.03
C TYR A 629 -24.35 -19.62 6.69
N ILE A 630 -23.06 -19.31 6.69
CA ILE A 630 -22.23 -19.04 5.49
C ILE A 630 -22.12 -20.29 4.60
N ARG A 631 -22.16 -21.48 5.18
CA ARG A 631 -22.21 -22.74 4.40
C ARG A 631 -23.47 -22.84 3.54
N ASN A 632 -24.61 -22.38 4.06
CA ASN A 632 -25.93 -22.51 3.42
C ASN A 632 -26.33 -21.27 2.62
N HIS A 633 -25.79 -20.11 2.95
CA HIS A 633 -26.12 -18.83 2.32
C HIS A 633 -24.84 -18.19 1.75
N ALA A 634 -24.97 -17.57 0.58
CA ALA A 634 -23.93 -16.72 0.07
C ALA A 634 -23.99 -15.35 0.75
N ILE A 635 -22.85 -14.85 1.21
CA ILE A 635 -22.71 -13.55 1.87
C ILE A 635 -21.92 -12.59 1.01
N GLN A 636 -21.98 -11.31 1.31
CA GLN A 636 -21.09 -10.29 0.72
C GLN A 636 -19.79 -10.26 1.49
N LEU A 637 -18.69 -9.89 0.83
CA LEU A 637 -17.42 -9.66 1.52
C LEU A 637 -17.50 -8.39 2.37
N ASP A 638 -16.74 -8.35 3.42
CA ASP A 638 -16.76 -7.28 4.41
C ASP A 638 -16.32 -5.91 3.84
N HIS A 639 -15.31 -5.88 2.98
CA HIS A 639 -14.79 -4.66 2.33
C HIS A 639 -15.51 -4.29 1.03
N GLN A 640 -16.74 -4.81 0.80
CA GLN A 640 -17.56 -4.40 -0.32
C GLN A 640 -18.17 -3.02 -0.11
N GLY A 641 -17.61 -1.99 -0.71
CA GLY A 641 -18.32 -0.74 -0.98
C GLY A 641 -19.16 -0.87 -2.24
N GLU A 642 -20.46 -1.23 -2.12
CA GLU A 642 -21.33 -1.56 -3.28
C GLU A 642 -21.37 -0.44 -4.32
N PHE A 643 -21.37 0.82 -3.86
CA PHE A 643 -21.27 2.01 -4.69
C PHE A 643 -20.16 2.92 -4.16
N THR A 644 -19.28 3.36 -5.05
CA THR A 644 -18.29 4.39 -4.74
C THR A 644 -18.30 5.47 -5.81
N ALA A 645 -18.05 6.70 -5.41
CA ALA A 645 -17.89 7.80 -6.36
C ALA A 645 -16.80 8.76 -5.89
N THR A 646 -16.01 9.24 -6.84
CA THR A 646 -15.04 10.31 -6.59
C THR A 646 -15.13 11.34 -7.70
N ALA A 647 -15.02 12.61 -7.35
CA ALA A 647 -15.01 13.69 -8.33
C ALA A 647 -14.10 14.82 -7.87
N GLY A 648 -13.54 15.55 -8.81
CA GLY A 648 -12.73 16.69 -8.49
C GLY A 648 -12.65 17.71 -9.62
N ALA A 649 -12.42 18.95 -9.22
CA ALA A 649 -12.12 20.05 -10.13
C ALA A 649 -10.89 20.79 -9.65
N SER A 650 -10.01 21.16 -10.56
CA SER A 650 -8.84 21.96 -10.24
C SER A 650 -8.64 23.07 -11.28
N TRP A 651 -8.12 24.19 -10.80
CA TRP A 651 -7.68 25.31 -11.59
C TRP A 651 -6.21 25.58 -11.31
N THR A 652 -5.38 25.46 -12.34
CA THR A 652 -3.92 25.56 -12.20
C THR A 652 -3.35 26.55 -13.20
N THR A 653 -2.62 27.53 -12.70
CA THR A 653 -1.86 28.49 -13.48
C THR A 653 -0.35 28.33 -13.22
N LYS A 654 0.46 29.24 -13.74
CA LYS A 654 1.91 29.25 -13.45
C LYS A 654 2.21 29.44 -11.96
N HIS A 655 1.37 30.20 -11.25
CA HIS A 655 1.62 30.63 -9.87
C HIS A 655 0.60 30.08 -8.89
N ASP A 656 -0.60 29.81 -9.33
CA ASP A 656 -1.73 29.45 -8.47
C ASP A 656 -2.31 28.09 -8.83
N MET A 657 -2.76 27.40 -7.81
CA MET A 657 -3.54 26.17 -7.93
C MET A 657 -4.66 26.21 -6.89
N ALA A 658 -5.88 25.91 -7.32
CA ALA A 658 -7.02 25.67 -6.44
C ALA A 658 -7.68 24.36 -6.82
N TYR A 659 -8.26 23.66 -5.86
CA TYR A 659 -9.00 22.42 -6.12
C TYR A 659 -10.17 22.26 -5.16
N VAL A 660 -11.15 21.48 -5.61
CA VAL A 660 -12.17 20.82 -4.82
C VAL A 660 -12.14 19.33 -5.13
N ASP A 661 -12.32 18.52 -4.12
CA ASP A 661 -12.28 17.06 -4.19
C ASP A 661 -13.46 16.48 -3.41
N PHE A 662 -14.09 15.43 -3.94
CA PHE A 662 -15.26 14.78 -3.38
C PHE A 662 -15.08 13.27 -3.38
N VAL A 663 -15.41 12.64 -2.26
CA VAL A 663 -15.41 11.18 -2.08
C VAL A 663 -16.75 10.77 -1.49
N TYR A 664 -17.37 9.75 -2.09
CA TYR A 664 -18.57 9.07 -1.58
C TYR A 664 -18.30 7.59 -1.42
N GLY A 665 -18.66 7.02 -0.26
CA GLY A 665 -18.66 5.59 0.03
C GLY A 665 -20.01 5.13 0.55
N TYR A 666 -20.49 3.99 0.03
CA TYR A 666 -21.79 3.41 0.41
C TYR A 666 -21.78 2.77 1.80
N GLY A 667 -20.62 2.64 2.45
CA GLY A 667 -20.42 1.90 3.71
C GLY A 667 -20.00 0.46 3.45
N LEU A 668 -19.06 -0.02 4.26
CA LEU A 668 -18.59 -1.41 4.22
C LEU A 668 -19.58 -2.34 4.93
N ARG A 669 -19.35 -3.65 4.86
CA ARG A 669 -20.18 -4.64 5.51
C ARG A 669 -19.68 -4.95 6.92
N SER A 670 -20.57 -5.27 7.83
CA SER A 670 -20.27 -5.58 9.23
C SER A 670 -21.27 -6.58 9.84
N GLY A 671 -21.03 -6.93 11.09
CA GLY A 671 -21.90 -7.80 11.87
C GLY A 671 -21.86 -9.27 11.46
N PHE A 672 -22.76 -10.06 12.01
CA PHE A 672 -22.86 -11.50 11.79
C PHE A 672 -22.98 -11.81 10.29
N ALA A 673 -22.03 -12.61 9.77
CA ALA A 673 -21.96 -13.02 8.37
C ALA A 673 -22.06 -11.83 7.37
N ASN A 674 -21.52 -10.66 7.73
CA ASN A 674 -21.52 -9.43 6.92
C ASN A 674 -22.92 -8.99 6.47
N LEU A 675 -23.96 -9.26 7.27
CA LEU A 675 -25.35 -8.94 6.94
C LEU A 675 -25.73 -7.48 7.20
N GLU A 676 -24.96 -6.80 8.02
CA GLU A 676 -25.12 -5.39 8.33
C GLU A 676 -24.28 -4.51 7.37
N LYS A 677 -24.54 -3.23 7.40
CA LYS A 677 -23.83 -2.24 6.57
C LYS A 677 -23.54 -1.00 7.40
N GLU A 678 -22.30 -0.53 7.35
CA GLU A 678 -21.92 0.73 7.93
C GLU A 678 -22.63 1.91 7.22
N PRO A 679 -22.81 3.06 7.90
CA PRO A 679 -23.41 4.23 7.30
C PRO A 679 -22.64 4.72 6.07
N GLU A 680 -23.36 5.21 5.08
CA GLU A 680 -22.76 5.88 3.94
C GLU A 680 -22.20 7.26 4.32
N TYR A 681 -21.16 7.66 3.60
CA TYR A 681 -20.47 8.91 3.83
C TYR A 681 -20.16 9.67 2.54
N ASP A 682 -20.08 10.98 2.69
CA ASP A 682 -19.69 11.93 1.66
C ASP A 682 -18.73 12.95 2.26
N VAL A 683 -17.58 13.14 1.63
CA VAL A 683 -16.51 14.03 2.11
C VAL A 683 -16.11 15.01 1.02
N PHE A 684 -16.09 16.30 1.37
CA PHE A 684 -15.60 17.36 0.51
C PHE A 684 -14.32 17.96 1.05
N ASN A 685 -13.35 18.15 0.18
CA ASN A 685 -12.07 18.77 0.50
C ASN A 685 -11.80 19.94 -0.45
N ILE A 686 -11.13 20.97 0.04
CA ILE A 686 -10.70 22.11 -0.77
C ILE A 686 -9.26 22.47 -0.45
N GLY A 687 -8.55 23.00 -1.44
CA GLY A 687 -7.21 23.50 -1.20
C GLY A 687 -6.80 24.59 -2.19
N TYR A 688 -5.83 25.39 -1.75
CA TYR A 688 -5.23 26.45 -2.53
C TYR A 688 -3.71 26.49 -2.31
N GLN A 689 -2.97 26.71 -3.37
CA GLN A 689 -1.52 26.90 -3.34
C GLN A 689 -1.13 28.11 -4.17
N HIS A 690 -0.21 28.93 -3.63
CA HIS A 690 0.45 30.00 -4.37
C HIS A 690 1.95 29.78 -4.43
N THR A 691 2.55 30.05 -5.59
CA THR A 691 4.00 29.95 -5.81
C THR A 691 4.59 31.35 -6.04
N PHE A 692 5.33 31.83 -5.07
CA PHE A 692 6.12 33.05 -5.14
C PHE A 692 7.43 32.75 -5.88
N THR A 693 7.62 33.33 -7.06
CA THR A 693 8.85 33.17 -7.82
C THR A 693 9.79 34.35 -7.60
N LYS A 694 11.10 34.12 -7.66
CA LYS A 694 12.12 35.17 -7.56
C LYS A 694 12.06 35.99 -6.26
N VAL A 695 11.76 35.33 -5.13
CA VAL A 695 11.88 35.99 -3.82
C VAL A 695 13.34 36.40 -3.54
N PRO A 696 13.61 37.36 -2.64
CA PRO A 696 14.97 37.90 -2.39
C PRO A 696 16.01 36.85 -2.04
N VAL A 697 15.60 35.68 -1.52
CA VAL A 697 16.50 34.53 -1.22
C VAL A 697 16.91 33.73 -2.46
N GLY A 698 16.46 34.11 -3.66
CA GLY A 698 16.84 33.45 -4.92
C GLY A 698 16.16 32.12 -5.22
N HIS A 699 15.14 31.73 -4.43
CA HIS A 699 14.42 30.47 -4.57
C HIS A 699 12.92 30.70 -4.71
N ASP A 700 12.17 29.72 -5.24
CA ASP A 700 10.71 29.76 -5.26
C ASP A 700 10.18 29.32 -3.89
N ILE A 701 9.15 30.01 -3.39
CA ILE A 701 8.43 29.67 -2.17
C ILE A 701 7.01 29.26 -2.55
N LYS A 702 6.58 28.06 -2.14
CA LYS A 702 5.22 27.58 -2.28
C LYS A 702 4.51 27.61 -0.94
N ILE A 703 3.35 28.24 -0.88
CA ILE A 703 2.47 28.22 0.30
C ILE A 703 1.19 27.52 -0.11
N ARG A 704 0.80 26.51 0.67
CA ARG A 704 -0.39 25.71 0.46
C ARG A 704 -1.25 25.69 1.71
N ALA A 705 -2.57 25.72 1.51
CA ALA A 705 -3.57 25.52 2.55
C ALA A 705 -4.62 24.54 2.07
N ASP A 706 -4.95 23.55 2.93
CA ASP A 706 -5.96 22.53 2.67
C ASP A 706 -6.99 22.53 3.81
N VAL A 707 -8.27 22.37 3.45
CA VAL A 707 -9.35 22.07 4.39
C VAL A 707 -9.92 20.71 3.99
N MET A 708 -9.65 19.71 4.81
CA MET A 708 -10.16 18.35 4.62
C MET A 708 -11.47 18.19 5.39
N ASN A 709 -12.39 17.40 4.85
CA ASN A 709 -13.71 17.18 5.43
C ASN A 709 -14.42 18.50 5.77
N LEU A 710 -14.62 19.33 4.76
CA LEU A 710 -15.12 20.70 4.85
C LEU A 710 -16.43 20.85 5.66
N PHE A 711 -17.28 19.81 5.64
CA PHE A 711 -18.59 19.81 6.31
C PHE A 711 -18.60 19.04 7.62
N ASP A 712 -17.42 18.66 8.15
CA ASP A 712 -17.25 17.91 9.40
C ASP A 712 -18.13 16.62 9.44
N LYS A 713 -18.19 15.91 8.34
CA LYS A 713 -18.91 14.64 8.25
C LYS A 713 -18.24 13.60 9.15
N ARG A 714 -18.98 13.08 10.11
CA ARG A 714 -18.56 11.97 10.94
C ARG A 714 -19.06 10.67 10.33
N TYR A 715 -18.15 9.76 10.11
CA TYR A 715 -18.44 8.47 9.51
C TYR A 715 -17.51 7.39 10.07
N GLN A 716 -17.93 6.18 9.93
CA GLN A 716 -17.20 4.99 10.31
C GLN A 716 -16.90 4.21 9.04
N LEU A 717 -15.67 3.70 8.90
CA LEU A 717 -15.30 2.84 7.78
C LEU A 717 -15.61 1.39 8.12
N ARG A 718 -14.99 0.86 9.15
CA ARG A 718 -15.33 -0.43 9.77
C ARG A 718 -14.48 -0.69 11.02
#